data_f03db1cc8033985adb7b090e863e512f
#
_entry.id   f03db1cc8033985adb7b090e863e512f
#
_cell.length_a   1.000
_cell.length_b   1.000
_cell.length_c   1.000
_cell.angle_alpha   90.00
_cell.angle_beta   90.00
_cell.angle_gamma   90.00
#
_symmetry.space_group_name_H-M   'P 1'
#
loop_
_entity.id
_entity.type
_entity.pdbx_description
1 polymer ?
#
loop_
_entity_poly.entity_id
_entity_poly.type
_entity_poly.pdbx_seq_one_letter_code
_entity_poly.pdbx_strand_id
1 'polypeptide(L)'
;MVYRIYVEKKPGFDVEANGLKNELTSLLGIKDLTGLRLLNRYDVEGIDEALFNQCVSTVFSEPPVDNTYAELPAAEGVSFAVEYLPGQFDQRAASAAECIQLISQGERPLVRSARVYLLEGALTPEQVAEIKKYVINPVEAREASLETKETLKMDYPVPAAVAVLEGFNQLDEAGLAKFIEEKGLAMDLGDIKFCQEYFRTEQRDPTITEIKMIDTYWSDHCRHTTFGTILDDVQIDDAVVQEAFDRYMAMRTELGRENKPRCMMDLATIGAKELKKQGILKNLDESEEINACTVKIKCDVNGKDEDWLFLFKNETHNHPTEIEPFGGAATCIGGAIRDPLSGRSYVYQAMRVTGAGDPLKPVSETMPGKLPQRKLVTTAAAGYSSYGNQIGLATGQVDEIYHPGYVAKRMEIGAVVGATPASHVRRECPAPGDVIVLLGGRTGRDGIGGATGSSKAHKLDSLEHCGAEVQKGNAPIERKLQRLFRREDACKMIKRCNDFGAGGVSVAIGELADGLYIDLNKVTKKYEGLDGTELAISESQERMAVALAPEDVDKFIAIATEENLEATPVAKVTEEKRLNMVWNGVSIVNISREFLNSNGAEKHQNVHVEKGSVWQPQWAGLTFSQKMKAMVGDLNVCSKKGLSERFDSTIGAATVLMPFGGAYQLTPQNAM
;
A
#
# COMPACT_ATOMS: atom_id res chain seq x y z
N MET A 1 5.35 -32.17 15.38
CA MET A 1 5.88 -31.57 16.62
C MET A 1 6.19 -30.12 16.33
N VAL A 2 5.86 -29.21 17.25
CA VAL A 2 6.17 -27.78 17.14
C VAL A 2 7.42 -27.50 17.96
N TYR A 3 8.42 -26.92 17.34
CA TYR A 3 9.63 -26.41 18.00
C TYR A 3 9.46 -24.93 18.29
N ARG A 4 9.98 -24.45 19.42
CA ARG A 4 9.91 -23.05 19.84
C ARG A 4 11.26 -22.48 20.22
N ILE A 5 11.49 -21.21 19.84
CA ILE A 5 12.66 -20.42 20.25
C ILE A 5 12.24 -18.98 20.54
N TYR A 6 12.86 -18.39 21.56
CA TYR A 6 12.75 -16.97 21.87
C TYR A 6 14.08 -16.28 21.57
N VAL A 7 14.00 -15.12 20.97
CA VAL A 7 15.18 -14.33 20.56
C VAL A 7 15.04 -12.91 21.09
N GLU A 8 16.04 -12.46 21.81
CA GLU A 8 16.08 -11.15 22.46
C GLU A 8 17.37 -10.41 22.08
N LYS A 9 17.26 -9.12 21.80
CA LYS A 9 18.44 -8.29 21.58
C LYS A 9 19.25 -8.15 22.87
N LYS A 10 20.58 -8.30 22.78
CA LYS A 10 21.50 -8.08 23.90
C LYS A 10 21.46 -6.63 24.38
N PRO A 11 21.80 -6.36 25.67
CA PRO A 11 21.93 -5.00 26.15
C PRO A 11 22.82 -4.12 25.26
N GLY A 12 22.36 -2.92 24.95
CA GLY A 12 22.99 -2.01 24.00
C GLY A 12 22.50 -2.14 22.55
N PHE A 13 21.87 -3.26 22.19
CA PHE A 13 21.18 -3.47 20.92
C PHE A 13 19.66 -3.48 21.07
N ASP A 14 19.15 -3.39 22.28
CA ASP A 14 17.75 -3.44 22.71
C ASP A 14 17.04 -2.08 22.57
N VAL A 15 17.37 -1.32 21.54
CA VAL A 15 16.87 0.05 21.27
C VAL A 15 15.35 0.10 21.24
N GLU A 16 14.69 -0.90 20.65
CA GLU A 16 13.24 -0.96 20.55
C GLU A 16 12.58 -1.14 21.94
N ALA A 17 13.10 -2.02 22.77
CA ALA A 17 12.61 -2.22 24.13
C ALA A 17 12.75 -0.95 24.99
N ASN A 18 13.93 -0.32 24.92
CA ASN A 18 14.18 0.94 25.62
C ASN A 18 13.34 2.10 25.09
N GLY A 19 13.12 2.18 23.78
CA GLY A 19 12.24 3.16 23.15
C GLY A 19 10.80 3.02 23.64
N LEU A 20 10.25 1.79 23.60
CA LEU A 20 8.91 1.50 24.10
C LEU A 20 8.77 1.78 25.61
N LYS A 21 9.73 1.37 26.41
CA LYS A 21 9.74 1.70 27.85
C LYS A 21 9.64 3.20 28.07
N ASN A 22 10.45 3.99 27.35
CA ASN A 22 10.41 5.44 27.43
C ASN A 22 9.06 6.03 27.01
N GLU A 23 8.43 5.48 25.99
CA GLU A 23 7.08 5.89 25.57
C GLU A 23 6.05 5.59 26.65
N LEU A 24 6.02 4.38 27.18
CA LEU A 24 5.08 3.96 28.23
C LEU A 24 5.23 4.80 29.51
N THR A 25 6.47 5.12 29.89
CA THR A 25 6.74 5.91 31.10
C THR A 25 6.49 7.41 30.92
N SER A 26 6.80 7.97 29.75
CA SER A 26 6.70 9.42 29.49
C SER A 26 5.35 9.84 28.90
N LEU A 27 4.74 9.05 28.01
CA LEU A 27 3.49 9.40 27.34
C LEU A 27 2.26 8.87 28.08
N LEU A 28 2.30 7.62 28.57
CA LEU A 28 1.23 7.05 29.38
C LEU A 28 1.39 7.35 30.86
N GLY A 29 2.57 7.83 31.28
CA GLY A 29 2.82 8.19 32.66
C GLY A 29 2.98 7.01 33.61
N ILE A 30 3.21 5.79 33.08
CA ILE A 30 3.34 4.54 33.88
C ILE A 30 4.74 4.48 34.50
N LYS A 31 4.95 5.23 35.58
CA LYS A 31 6.25 5.36 36.23
C LYS A 31 6.70 4.12 36.99
N ASP A 32 5.75 3.23 37.33
CA ASP A 32 6.03 1.97 38.05
C ASP A 32 6.67 0.91 37.14
N LEU A 33 6.74 1.14 35.83
CA LEU A 33 7.44 0.29 34.86
C LEU A 33 8.95 0.54 34.98
N THR A 34 9.66 -0.35 35.66
CA THR A 34 11.11 -0.25 35.90
C THR A 34 11.95 -0.89 34.82
N GLY A 35 11.45 -1.95 34.18
CA GLY A 35 12.10 -2.67 33.09
C GLY A 35 11.12 -3.14 32.04
N LEU A 36 11.59 -3.25 30.77
CA LEU A 36 10.86 -3.83 29.67
C LEU A 36 11.82 -4.59 28.76
N ARG A 37 11.50 -5.86 28.53
CA ARG A 37 12.23 -6.71 27.60
C ARG A 37 11.30 -7.15 26.48
N LEU A 38 11.82 -7.20 25.27
CA LEU A 38 11.08 -7.63 24.07
C LEU A 38 11.76 -8.85 23.46
N LEU A 39 10.99 -9.92 23.30
CA LEU A 39 11.48 -11.13 22.64
C LEU A 39 10.63 -11.41 21.38
N ASN A 40 11.30 -11.88 20.33
CA ASN A 40 10.65 -12.50 19.20
C ASN A 40 10.51 -13.99 19.46
N ARG A 41 9.29 -14.52 19.45
CA ARG A 41 9.03 -15.95 19.53
C ARG A 41 8.82 -16.50 18.14
N TYR A 42 9.45 -17.63 17.84
CA TYR A 42 9.18 -18.42 16.64
C TYR A 42 8.67 -19.79 17.05
N ASP A 43 7.56 -20.20 16.48
CA ASP A 43 7.00 -21.54 16.53
C ASP A 43 7.14 -22.17 15.14
N VAL A 44 7.72 -23.35 15.04
CA VAL A 44 8.07 -24.00 13.75
C VAL A 44 7.57 -25.43 13.73
N GLU A 45 6.87 -25.82 12.65
CA GLU A 45 6.37 -27.18 12.44
C GLU A 45 6.72 -27.64 11.02
N GLY A 46 7.04 -28.93 10.85
CA GLY A 46 7.34 -29.53 9.55
C GLY A 46 8.83 -29.68 9.25
N ILE A 47 9.69 -29.59 10.28
CA ILE A 47 11.14 -29.86 10.18
C ILE A 47 11.55 -30.79 11.31
N ASP A 48 12.74 -31.38 11.21
CA ASP A 48 13.34 -32.17 12.28
C ASP A 48 14.16 -31.27 13.26
N GLU A 49 14.54 -31.87 14.38
CA GLU A 49 15.28 -31.17 15.44
C GLU A 49 16.69 -30.72 14.98
N ALA A 50 17.35 -31.47 14.11
CA ALA A 50 18.69 -31.14 13.63
C ALA A 50 18.65 -29.86 12.77
N LEU A 51 17.70 -29.80 11.84
CA LEU A 51 17.47 -28.60 11.02
C LEU A 51 17.02 -27.40 11.87
N PHE A 52 16.11 -27.63 12.84
CA PHE A 52 15.71 -26.57 13.75
C PHE A 52 16.92 -25.95 14.50
N ASN A 53 17.77 -26.80 15.08
CA ASN A 53 18.96 -26.36 15.81
C ASN A 53 19.95 -25.61 14.90
N GLN A 54 20.12 -26.04 13.65
CA GLN A 54 20.90 -25.31 12.66
C GLN A 54 20.33 -23.92 12.40
N CYS A 55 19.00 -23.80 12.32
CA CYS A 55 18.32 -22.54 12.04
C CYS A 55 18.36 -21.53 13.20
N VAL A 56 18.64 -21.95 14.44
CA VAL A 56 18.71 -21.04 15.59
C VAL A 56 19.70 -19.91 15.35
N SER A 57 20.88 -20.20 14.85
CA SER A 57 21.94 -19.21 14.61
C SER A 57 22.02 -18.69 13.19
N THR A 58 21.27 -19.27 12.25
CA THR A 58 21.33 -18.90 10.81
C THR A 58 20.08 -18.22 10.29
N VAL A 59 18.92 -18.45 10.94
CA VAL A 59 17.62 -17.93 10.52
C VAL A 59 16.97 -17.08 11.61
N PHE A 60 16.92 -17.58 12.86
CA PHE A 60 16.13 -16.94 13.89
C PHE A 60 16.88 -15.86 14.66
N SER A 61 18.20 -15.92 14.71
CA SER A 61 19.03 -14.99 15.48
C SER A 61 20.31 -14.57 14.77
N GLU A 62 20.85 -13.45 15.22
CA GLU A 62 22.18 -12.94 14.89
C GLU A 62 23.06 -13.08 16.15
N PRO A 63 23.86 -14.14 16.30
CA PRO A 63 24.59 -14.46 17.54
C PRO A 63 25.43 -13.32 18.13
N PRO A 64 26.01 -12.38 17.33
CA PRO A 64 26.74 -11.25 17.90
C PRO A 64 25.86 -10.29 18.73
N VAL A 65 24.58 -10.13 18.36
CA VAL A 65 23.69 -9.12 18.93
C VAL A 65 22.43 -9.69 19.60
N ASP A 66 22.20 -11.01 19.49
CA ASP A 66 21.04 -11.70 20.04
C ASP A 66 21.42 -12.72 21.10
N ASN A 67 20.50 -12.87 22.07
CA ASN A 67 20.40 -14.02 22.96
C ASN A 67 19.26 -14.92 22.49
N THR A 68 19.41 -16.24 22.66
CA THR A 68 18.38 -17.23 22.31
C THR A 68 18.02 -18.08 23.53
N TYR A 69 16.75 -18.42 23.69
CA TYR A 69 16.23 -19.19 24.80
C TYR A 69 15.25 -20.25 24.28
N ALA A 70 15.45 -21.52 24.69
CA ALA A 70 14.53 -22.60 24.37
C ALA A 70 13.21 -22.48 25.17
N GLU A 71 13.28 -21.91 26.37
CA GLU A 71 12.15 -21.62 27.23
C GLU A 71 12.04 -20.12 27.49
N LEU A 72 10.83 -19.65 27.85
CA LEU A 72 10.64 -18.24 28.19
C LEU A 72 11.49 -17.88 29.41
N PRO A 73 12.43 -16.93 29.30
CA PRO A 73 13.22 -16.54 30.46
C PRO A 73 12.36 -15.96 31.57
N ALA A 74 12.71 -16.28 32.80
CA ALA A 74 12.02 -15.77 33.96
C ALA A 74 12.06 -14.23 34.00
N ALA A 75 10.95 -13.62 34.38
CA ALA A 75 10.80 -12.18 34.59
C ALA A 75 10.18 -11.92 35.97
N GLU A 76 10.68 -10.89 36.64
CA GLU A 76 10.07 -10.37 37.86
C GLU A 76 8.94 -9.40 37.48
N GLY A 77 7.74 -9.94 37.19
CA GLY A 77 6.60 -9.11 36.81
C GLY A 77 5.63 -9.81 35.87
N VAL A 78 5.05 -9.06 34.93
CA VAL A 78 4.00 -9.53 34.01
C VAL A 78 4.58 -9.88 32.66
N SER A 79 4.19 -11.05 32.14
CA SER A 79 4.54 -11.51 30.80
C SER A 79 3.29 -11.70 29.95
N PHE A 80 3.30 -11.24 28.72
CA PHE A 80 2.26 -11.54 27.73
C PHE A 80 2.86 -11.59 26.31
N ALA A 81 2.16 -12.25 25.41
CA ALA A 81 2.56 -12.33 24.00
C ALA A 81 1.50 -11.70 23.10
N VAL A 82 1.93 -11.21 21.94
CA VAL A 82 1.07 -10.64 20.91
C VAL A 82 1.37 -11.36 19.60
N GLU A 83 0.35 -11.90 18.94
CA GLU A 83 0.44 -12.55 17.64
C GLU A 83 -0.50 -11.85 16.63
N TYR A 84 -0.19 -11.97 15.35
CA TYR A 84 -1.10 -11.51 14.30
C TYR A 84 -2.41 -12.31 14.27
N LEU A 85 -3.50 -11.63 13.89
CA LEU A 85 -4.80 -12.28 13.69
C LEU A 85 -4.71 -13.32 12.58
N PRO A 86 -5.53 -14.38 12.61
CA PRO A 86 -5.64 -15.32 11.50
C PRO A 86 -5.96 -14.59 10.18
N GLY A 87 -5.20 -14.91 9.14
CA GLY A 87 -5.33 -14.25 7.84
C GLY A 87 -4.46 -13.02 7.65
N GLN A 88 -3.92 -12.42 8.70
CA GLN A 88 -2.94 -11.35 8.58
C GLN A 88 -1.56 -11.90 8.14
N PHE A 89 -0.87 -11.14 7.32
CA PHE A 89 0.46 -11.52 6.85
C PHE A 89 1.51 -11.31 7.93
N ASP A 90 2.20 -12.38 8.31
CA ASP A 90 3.32 -12.39 9.24
C ASP A 90 4.63 -12.42 8.43
N GLN A 91 5.20 -11.25 8.16
CA GLN A 91 6.41 -11.12 7.35
C GLN A 91 7.61 -11.85 7.98
N ARG A 92 7.75 -11.79 9.32
CA ARG A 92 8.84 -12.42 10.05
C ARG A 92 8.77 -13.95 9.91
N ALA A 93 7.59 -14.52 10.11
CA ALA A 93 7.36 -15.96 9.94
C ALA A 93 7.54 -16.40 8.49
N ALA A 94 7.03 -15.62 7.52
CA ALA A 94 7.17 -15.92 6.10
C ALA A 94 8.64 -15.92 5.66
N SER A 95 9.43 -14.92 6.08
CA SER A 95 10.86 -14.85 5.78
C SER A 95 11.63 -15.99 6.43
N ALA A 96 11.33 -16.35 7.68
CA ALA A 96 11.95 -17.48 8.35
C ALA A 96 11.64 -18.81 7.63
N ALA A 97 10.39 -19.03 7.22
CA ALA A 97 9.99 -20.22 6.48
C ALA A 97 10.71 -20.33 5.12
N GLU A 98 10.88 -19.22 4.41
CA GLU A 98 11.62 -19.17 3.15
C GLU A 98 13.12 -19.48 3.36
N CYS A 99 13.75 -18.89 4.38
CA CYS A 99 15.14 -19.17 4.71
C CYS A 99 15.37 -20.64 5.07
N ILE A 100 14.47 -21.25 5.85
CA ILE A 100 14.53 -22.68 6.18
C ILE A 100 14.41 -23.52 4.92
N GLN A 101 13.48 -23.18 4.02
CA GLN A 101 13.33 -23.87 2.73
C GLN A 101 14.62 -23.80 1.88
N LEU A 102 15.26 -22.63 1.82
CA LEU A 102 16.53 -22.45 1.08
C LEU A 102 17.67 -23.27 1.68
N ILE A 103 17.76 -23.38 3.00
CA ILE A 103 18.78 -24.19 3.69
C ILE A 103 18.55 -25.68 3.47
N SER A 104 17.31 -26.14 3.65
CA SER A 104 16.95 -27.55 3.55
C SER A 104 16.84 -28.07 2.12
N GLN A 105 16.61 -27.20 1.14
CA GLN A 105 16.21 -27.54 -0.24
C GLN A 105 14.95 -28.43 -0.28
N GLY A 106 14.13 -28.36 0.78
CA GLY A 106 12.92 -29.15 0.97
C GLY A 106 11.62 -28.34 0.84
N GLU A 107 10.57 -28.85 1.46
CA GLU A 107 9.29 -28.14 1.53
C GLU A 107 9.37 -26.96 2.50
N ARG A 108 8.56 -25.93 2.25
CA ARG A 108 8.45 -24.76 3.12
C ARG A 108 7.73 -25.15 4.41
N PRO A 109 8.35 -25.01 5.61
CA PRO A 109 7.72 -25.35 6.88
C PRO A 109 6.64 -24.33 7.27
N LEU A 110 5.80 -24.71 8.22
CA LEU A 110 4.92 -23.77 8.90
C LEU A 110 5.70 -23.02 9.98
N VAL A 111 5.67 -21.71 9.93
CA VAL A 111 6.25 -20.84 10.96
C VAL A 111 5.19 -19.84 11.42
N ARG A 112 5.15 -19.56 12.72
CA ARG A 112 4.38 -18.48 13.32
C ARG A 112 5.29 -17.64 14.19
N SER A 113 5.09 -16.34 14.20
CA SER A 113 5.82 -15.48 15.14
C SER A 113 4.90 -14.80 16.13
N ALA A 114 5.46 -14.43 17.27
CA ALA A 114 4.80 -13.59 18.25
C ALA A 114 5.84 -12.68 18.91
N ARG A 115 5.37 -11.52 19.35
CA ARG A 115 6.13 -10.61 20.19
C ARG A 115 5.83 -10.88 21.65
N VAL A 116 6.85 -11.15 22.46
CA VAL A 116 6.69 -11.37 23.90
C VAL A 116 7.21 -10.16 24.65
N TYR A 117 6.39 -9.67 25.55
CA TYR A 117 6.65 -8.53 26.42
C TYR A 117 6.88 -9.05 27.85
N LEU A 118 8.03 -8.73 28.43
CA LEU A 118 8.33 -8.97 29.83
C LEU A 118 8.39 -7.61 30.52
N LEU A 119 7.42 -7.32 31.37
CA LEU A 119 7.29 -6.06 32.09
C LEU A 119 7.79 -6.25 33.51
N GLU A 120 8.70 -5.40 33.97
CA GLU A 120 9.25 -5.39 35.32
C GLU A 120 8.77 -4.16 36.10
N GLY A 121 8.46 -4.34 37.38
CA GLY A 121 7.96 -3.28 38.23
C GLY A 121 6.67 -3.66 38.97
N ALA A 122 6.24 -2.79 39.88
CA ALA A 122 5.04 -2.99 40.70
C ALA A 122 3.76 -2.50 39.96
N LEU A 123 3.49 -3.08 38.76
CA LEU A 123 2.38 -2.67 37.93
C LEU A 123 1.03 -3.15 38.43
N THR A 124 0.02 -2.28 38.44
CA THR A 124 -1.35 -2.66 38.69
C THR A 124 -2.00 -3.35 37.49
N PRO A 125 -3.07 -4.14 37.68
CA PRO A 125 -3.81 -4.74 36.55
C PRO A 125 -4.29 -3.70 35.51
N GLU A 126 -4.70 -2.50 35.97
CA GLU A 126 -5.16 -1.40 35.12
C GLU A 126 -4.02 -0.85 34.27
N GLN A 127 -2.83 -0.67 34.85
CA GLN A 127 -1.63 -0.24 34.11
C GLN A 127 -1.22 -1.28 33.05
N VAL A 128 -1.29 -2.57 33.38
CA VAL A 128 -1.03 -3.63 32.41
C VAL A 128 -2.06 -3.62 31.27
N ALA A 129 -3.34 -3.41 31.60
CA ALA A 129 -4.40 -3.30 30.58
C ALA A 129 -4.18 -2.08 29.66
N GLU A 130 -3.73 -0.95 30.21
CA GLU A 130 -3.40 0.24 29.46
C GLU A 130 -2.19 0.01 28.53
N ILE A 131 -1.15 -0.67 29.03
CA ILE A 131 -0.01 -1.08 28.18
C ILE A 131 -0.46 -1.98 27.04
N LYS A 132 -1.25 -3.03 27.33
CA LYS A 132 -1.80 -3.93 26.29
C LYS A 132 -2.60 -3.15 25.25
N LYS A 133 -3.50 -2.26 25.68
CA LYS A 133 -4.27 -1.40 24.79
C LYS A 133 -3.38 -0.51 23.90
N TYR A 134 -2.25 -0.06 24.41
CA TYR A 134 -1.30 0.76 23.63
C TYR A 134 -0.52 -0.06 22.62
N VAL A 135 -0.04 -1.27 22.98
CA VAL A 135 0.84 -2.04 22.10
C VAL A 135 0.08 -2.94 21.13
N ILE A 136 -1.12 -3.41 21.45
CA ILE A 136 -1.95 -4.27 20.59
C ILE A 136 -2.83 -3.41 19.71
N ASN A 137 -2.63 -3.50 18.39
CA ASN A 137 -3.55 -2.93 17.43
C ASN A 137 -4.60 -4.00 17.06
N PRO A 138 -5.88 -3.85 17.44
CA PRO A 138 -6.89 -4.90 17.24
C PRO A 138 -7.21 -5.18 15.78
N VAL A 139 -6.85 -4.28 14.87
CA VAL A 139 -7.03 -4.47 13.41
C VAL A 139 -6.17 -5.61 12.88
N GLU A 140 -5.00 -5.83 13.49
CA GLU A 140 -4.00 -6.77 12.96
C GLU A 140 -3.55 -7.84 13.96
N ALA A 141 -3.69 -7.59 15.27
CA ALA A 141 -3.05 -8.40 16.31
C ALA A 141 -3.96 -8.65 17.51
N ARG A 142 -3.61 -9.68 18.27
CA ARG A 142 -4.28 -10.04 19.51
C ARG A 142 -3.29 -10.56 20.53
N GLU A 143 -3.72 -10.66 21.80
CA GLU A 143 -2.97 -11.38 22.82
C GLU A 143 -2.89 -12.87 22.47
N ALA A 144 -1.70 -13.46 22.60
CA ALA A 144 -1.41 -14.85 22.31
C ALA A 144 -1.15 -15.65 23.58
N SER A 145 -1.46 -16.94 23.57
CA SER A 145 -1.04 -17.86 24.61
C SER A 145 0.49 -17.96 24.71
N LEU A 146 1.02 -18.04 25.91
CA LEU A 146 2.43 -18.36 26.16
C LEU A 146 2.73 -19.86 26.05
N GLU A 147 1.70 -20.71 26.08
CA GLU A 147 1.85 -22.15 25.95
C GLU A 147 2.23 -22.55 24.52
N THR A 148 3.00 -23.64 24.38
CA THR A 148 3.37 -24.19 23.08
C THR A 148 2.16 -24.89 22.47
N LYS A 149 1.85 -24.59 21.22
CA LYS A 149 0.75 -25.21 20.46
C LYS A 149 1.13 -26.64 20.05
N GLU A 150 0.17 -27.55 20.01
CA GLU A 150 0.39 -28.91 19.52
C GLU A 150 0.65 -28.94 18.01
N THR A 151 -0.02 -28.04 17.26
CA THR A 151 0.14 -27.87 15.83
C THR A 151 -0.06 -26.38 15.43
N LEU A 152 0.62 -25.97 14.37
CA LEU A 152 0.45 -24.66 13.73
C LEU A 152 -0.53 -24.70 12.55
N LYS A 153 -0.97 -25.89 12.17
CA LYS A 153 -1.98 -26.05 11.11
C LYS A 153 -3.29 -25.39 11.55
N MET A 154 -3.88 -24.68 10.63
CA MET A 154 -5.19 -24.05 10.82
C MET A 154 -6.15 -24.66 9.81
N ASP A 155 -7.26 -25.18 10.29
CA ASP A 155 -8.35 -25.64 9.44
C ASP A 155 -9.19 -24.44 9.01
N TYR A 156 -9.12 -24.11 7.75
CA TYR A 156 -10.00 -23.12 7.14
C TYR A 156 -11.13 -23.84 6.42
N PRO A 157 -12.39 -23.41 6.61
CA PRO A 157 -13.47 -23.90 5.76
C PRO A 157 -13.16 -23.49 4.31
N VAL A 158 -13.18 -24.44 3.40
CA VAL A 158 -12.98 -24.19 1.97
C VAL A 158 -14.34 -23.86 1.35
N PRO A 159 -14.58 -22.61 0.90
CA PRO A 159 -15.83 -22.24 0.25
C PRO A 159 -16.00 -23.04 -1.05
N ALA A 160 -17.22 -23.48 -1.34
CA ALA A 160 -17.52 -24.28 -2.53
C ALA A 160 -17.96 -23.44 -3.73
N ALA A 161 -18.65 -22.33 -3.50
CA ALA A 161 -19.23 -21.50 -4.54
C ALA A 161 -19.29 -20.03 -4.11
N VAL A 162 -19.42 -19.16 -5.11
CA VAL A 162 -19.73 -17.74 -4.95
C VAL A 162 -21.22 -17.54 -5.09
N ALA A 163 -21.82 -16.71 -4.24
CA ALA A 163 -23.25 -16.45 -4.25
C ALA A 163 -23.69 -15.62 -5.47
N VAL A 164 -24.78 -16.04 -6.11
CA VAL A 164 -25.56 -15.21 -7.03
C VAL A 164 -26.55 -14.41 -6.20
N LEU A 165 -26.71 -13.13 -6.50
CA LEU A 165 -27.61 -12.21 -5.79
C LEU A 165 -29.03 -12.30 -6.37
N GLU A 166 -29.69 -13.45 -6.12
CA GLU A 166 -31.02 -13.71 -6.65
C GLU A 166 -32.02 -12.62 -6.29
N GLY A 167 -32.77 -12.15 -7.27
CA GLY A 167 -33.75 -11.08 -7.10
C GLY A 167 -33.18 -9.65 -7.14
N PHE A 168 -31.89 -9.46 -7.38
CA PHE A 168 -31.28 -8.13 -7.49
C PHE A 168 -31.96 -7.28 -8.57
N ASN A 169 -32.25 -7.86 -9.73
CA ASN A 169 -32.90 -7.17 -10.84
C ASN A 169 -34.34 -6.72 -10.56
N GLN A 170 -34.99 -7.26 -9.53
CA GLN A 170 -36.36 -6.95 -9.13
C GLN A 170 -36.43 -5.93 -7.98
N LEU A 171 -35.32 -5.54 -7.37
CA LEU A 171 -35.29 -4.56 -6.29
C LEU A 171 -35.81 -3.21 -6.77
N ASP A 172 -36.65 -2.58 -5.96
CA ASP A 172 -37.04 -1.19 -6.11
C ASP A 172 -35.94 -0.25 -5.53
N GLU A 173 -36.15 1.03 -5.62
CA GLU A 173 -35.19 2.03 -5.16
C GLU A 173 -34.87 1.90 -3.67
N ALA A 174 -35.88 1.64 -2.84
CA ALA A 174 -35.69 1.44 -1.41
C ALA A 174 -34.87 0.15 -1.12
N GLY A 175 -35.16 -0.92 -1.88
CA GLY A 175 -34.42 -2.17 -1.83
C GLY A 175 -32.96 -2.00 -2.25
N LEU A 176 -32.67 -1.21 -3.28
CA LEU A 176 -31.31 -0.90 -3.71
C LEU A 176 -30.56 -0.06 -2.67
N ALA A 177 -31.20 0.95 -2.07
CA ALA A 177 -30.58 1.74 -1.00
C ALA A 177 -30.21 0.88 0.21
N LYS A 178 -31.12 -0.01 0.62
CA LYS A 178 -30.86 -0.97 1.69
C LYS A 178 -29.73 -1.97 1.33
N PHE A 179 -29.70 -2.42 0.08
CA PHE A 179 -28.64 -3.31 -0.42
C PHE A 179 -27.25 -2.67 -0.33
N ILE A 180 -27.12 -1.38 -0.71
CA ILE A 180 -25.86 -0.61 -0.57
C ILE A 180 -25.41 -0.61 0.89
N GLU A 181 -26.30 -0.33 1.83
CA GLU A 181 -26.00 -0.28 3.25
C GLU A 181 -25.60 -1.65 3.81
N GLU A 182 -26.40 -2.70 3.52
CA GLU A 182 -26.16 -4.07 3.99
C GLU A 182 -24.84 -4.68 3.44
N LYS A 183 -24.48 -4.35 2.20
CA LYS A 183 -23.24 -4.83 1.57
C LYS A 183 -22.04 -3.91 1.84
N GLY A 184 -22.28 -2.75 2.45
CA GLY A 184 -21.26 -1.77 2.74
C GLY A 184 -20.56 -1.24 1.49
N LEU A 185 -21.29 -0.96 0.42
CA LEU A 185 -20.73 -0.50 -0.85
C LEU A 185 -20.34 0.99 -0.78
N ALA A 186 -19.35 1.36 -1.58
CA ALA A 186 -18.95 2.76 -1.81
C ALA A 186 -19.76 3.41 -2.93
N MET A 187 -20.32 2.62 -3.84
CA MET A 187 -21.23 3.08 -4.89
C MET A 187 -22.46 3.78 -4.31
N ASP A 188 -22.92 4.83 -4.97
CA ASP A 188 -24.19 5.47 -4.62
C ASP A 188 -25.41 4.83 -5.34
N LEU A 189 -26.60 5.39 -5.08
CA LEU A 189 -27.84 4.87 -5.65
C LEU A 189 -27.88 4.98 -7.19
N GLY A 190 -27.24 6.01 -7.77
CA GLY A 190 -27.14 6.15 -9.23
C GLY A 190 -26.30 5.03 -9.85
N ASP A 191 -25.16 4.73 -9.26
CA ASP A 191 -24.27 3.66 -9.73
C ASP A 191 -24.92 2.27 -9.62
N ILE A 192 -25.59 1.97 -8.51
CA ILE A 192 -26.22 0.65 -8.33
C ILE A 192 -27.46 0.48 -9.25
N LYS A 193 -28.20 1.54 -9.54
CA LYS A 193 -29.26 1.53 -10.55
C LYS A 193 -28.69 1.27 -11.95
N PHE A 194 -27.56 1.89 -12.28
CA PHE A 194 -26.87 1.68 -13.53
C PHE A 194 -26.36 0.22 -13.66
N CYS A 195 -25.86 -0.38 -12.60
CA CYS A 195 -25.55 -1.80 -12.53
C CYS A 195 -26.80 -2.66 -12.76
N GLN A 196 -27.91 -2.35 -12.07
CA GLN A 196 -29.15 -3.12 -12.20
C GLN A 196 -29.67 -3.11 -13.65
N GLU A 197 -29.61 -1.98 -14.33
CA GLU A 197 -30.01 -1.87 -15.73
C GLU A 197 -29.13 -2.73 -16.64
N TYR A 198 -27.81 -2.69 -16.43
CA TYR A 198 -26.87 -3.56 -17.15
C TYR A 198 -27.21 -5.05 -16.97
N PHE A 199 -27.41 -5.53 -15.74
CA PHE A 199 -27.72 -6.94 -15.49
C PHE A 199 -29.10 -7.36 -15.98
N ARG A 200 -30.05 -6.42 -16.09
CA ARG A 200 -31.33 -6.65 -16.79
C ARG A 200 -31.12 -6.87 -18.28
N THR A 201 -30.22 -6.12 -18.94
CA THR A 201 -29.88 -6.35 -20.35
C THR A 201 -29.15 -7.65 -20.56
N GLU A 202 -28.32 -8.08 -19.61
CA GLU A 202 -27.63 -9.38 -19.59
C GLU A 202 -28.59 -10.57 -19.25
N GLN A 203 -29.84 -10.27 -18.85
CA GLN A 203 -30.89 -11.24 -18.48
C GLN A 203 -30.47 -12.22 -17.38
N ARG A 204 -29.69 -11.76 -16.42
CA ARG A 204 -29.23 -12.51 -15.27
C ARG A 204 -29.00 -11.61 -14.06
N ASP A 205 -29.12 -12.18 -12.87
CA ASP A 205 -28.69 -11.50 -11.66
C ASP A 205 -27.15 -11.54 -11.53
N PRO A 206 -26.51 -10.53 -10.89
CA PRO A 206 -25.08 -10.51 -10.67
C PRO A 206 -24.64 -11.49 -9.60
N THR A 207 -23.36 -11.88 -9.64
CA THR A 207 -22.69 -12.50 -8.50
C THR A 207 -22.25 -11.43 -7.49
N ILE A 208 -22.00 -11.84 -6.25
CA ILE A 208 -21.43 -10.94 -5.24
C ILE A 208 -20.03 -10.45 -5.67
N THR A 209 -19.27 -11.26 -6.41
CA THR A 209 -17.95 -10.88 -6.93
C THR A 209 -18.07 -9.75 -7.94
N GLU A 210 -19.03 -9.82 -8.87
CA GLU A 210 -19.26 -8.76 -9.85
C GLU A 210 -19.60 -7.43 -9.19
N ILE A 211 -20.50 -7.42 -8.22
CA ILE A 211 -20.88 -6.19 -7.50
C ILE A 211 -19.67 -5.61 -6.73
N LYS A 212 -18.95 -6.42 -5.96
CA LYS A 212 -17.78 -5.95 -5.22
C LYS A 212 -16.64 -5.48 -6.12
N MET A 213 -16.42 -6.15 -7.25
CA MET A 213 -15.44 -5.73 -8.25
C MET A 213 -15.82 -4.38 -8.86
N ILE A 214 -17.08 -4.20 -9.28
CA ILE A 214 -17.56 -2.93 -9.83
C ILE A 214 -17.48 -1.82 -8.78
N ASP A 215 -17.85 -2.10 -7.53
CA ASP A 215 -17.72 -1.17 -6.40
C ASP A 215 -16.28 -0.66 -6.23
N THR A 216 -15.29 -1.54 -6.42
CA THR A 216 -13.87 -1.16 -6.41
C THR A 216 -13.49 -0.34 -7.63
N TYR A 217 -13.84 -0.80 -8.85
CA TYR A 217 -13.56 -0.08 -10.09
C TYR A 217 -14.13 1.34 -10.12
N TRP A 218 -15.33 1.53 -9.55
CA TRP A 218 -16.02 2.82 -9.55
C TRP A 218 -15.92 3.58 -8.24
N SER A 219 -15.11 3.11 -7.30
CA SER A 219 -14.79 3.86 -6.08
C SER A 219 -14.09 5.18 -6.40
N ASP A 220 -14.19 6.15 -5.51
CA ASP A 220 -13.48 7.43 -5.66
C ASP A 220 -11.96 7.24 -5.73
N HIS A 221 -11.45 6.19 -5.09
CA HIS A 221 -10.03 5.81 -5.14
C HIS A 221 -9.57 5.44 -6.56
N CYS A 222 -10.35 4.63 -7.31
CA CYS A 222 -9.96 4.16 -8.65
C CYS A 222 -10.47 5.10 -9.77
N ARG A 223 -11.70 5.59 -9.65
CA ARG A 223 -12.38 6.39 -10.68
C ARG A 223 -12.17 7.89 -10.55
N HIS A 224 -11.73 8.36 -9.37
CA HIS A 224 -11.62 9.79 -9.05
C HIS A 224 -12.94 10.56 -9.22
N THR A 225 -14.04 9.99 -8.73
CA THR A 225 -15.40 10.51 -8.89
C THR A 225 -15.53 11.98 -8.49
N THR A 226 -14.94 12.36 -7.35
CA THR A 226 -14.95 13.75 -6.88
C THR A 226 -14.32 14.70 -7.89
N PHE A 227 -13.18 14.34 -8.49
CA PHE A 227 -12.52 15.15 -9.52
C PHE A 227 -13.21 15.06 -10.88
N GLY A 228 -13.91 13.97 -11.16
CA GLY A 228 -14.68 13.74 -12.40
C GLY A 228 -16.07 14.35 -12.40
N THR A 229 -16.62 14.77 -11.26
CA THR A 229 -17.95 15.36 -11.14
C THR A 229 -18.09 16.59 -12.05
N ILE A 230 -19.16 16.60 -12.84
CA ILE A 230 -19.44 17.67 -13.81
C ILE A 230 -19.91 18.91 -13.05
N LEU A 231 -19.30 20.04 -13.33
CA LEU A 231 -19.64 21.35 -12.76
C LEU A 231 -20.67 22.03 -13.68
N ASP A 232 -21.95 22.01 -13.30
CA ASP A 232 -23.05 22.56 -14.12
C ASP A 232 -23.10 24.07 -14.04
N ASP A 233 -23.22 24.62 -12.82
CA ASP A 233 -23.22 26.06 -12.55
C ASP A 233 -22.04 26.42 -11.65
N VAL A 234 -21.29 27.45 -12.01
CA VAL A 234 -20.12 27.91 -11.26
C VAL A 234 -20.25 29.41 -11.05
N GLN A 235 -20.49 29.79 -9.79
CA GLN A 235 -20.58 31.18 -9.35
C GLN A 235 -19.34 31.51 -8.51
N ILE A 236 -18.67 32.64 -8.80
CA ILE A 236 -17.42 33.02 -8.16
C ILE A 236 -17.52 34.50 -7.72
N ASP A 237 -17.39 34.73 -6.41
CA ASP A 237 -17.45 36.08 -5.83
C ASP A 237 -16.05 36.73 -5.75
N ASP A 238 -14.98 35.95 -5.84
CA ASP A 238 -13.60 36.44 -5.79
C ASP A 238 -13.10 36.77 -7.20
N ALA A 239 -12.72 38.03 -7.44
CA ALA A 239 -12.31 38.49 -8.76
C ALA A 239 -11.05 37.82 -9.29
N VAL A 240 -10.08 37.44 -8.43
CA VAL A 240 -8.86 36.76 -8.85
C VAL A 240 -9.16 35.32 -9.27
N VAL A 241 -10.02 34.65 -8.51
CA VAL A 241 -10.45 33.28 -8.86
C VAL A 241 -11.32 33.30 -10.12
N GLN A 242 -12.19 34.32 -10.30
CA GLN A 242 -12.96 34.49 -11.54
C GLN A 242 -12.05 34.67 -12.77
N GLU A 243 -11.03 35.52 -12.69
CA GLU A 243 -10.07 35.70 -13.78
C GLU A 243 -9.34 34.38 -14.13
N ALA A 244 -8.94 33.61 -13.13
CA ALA A 244 -8.32 32.30 -13.34
C ALA A 244 -9.29 31.31 -13.99
N PHE A 245 -10.55 31.31 -13.58
CA PHE A 245 -11.58 30.46 -14.17
C PHE A 245 -11.89 30.88 -15.64
N ASP A 246 -11.96 32.16 -15.92
CA ASP A 246 -12.13 32.69 -17.30
C ASP A 246 -10.96 32.27 -18.18
N ARG A 247 -9.73 32.30 -17.66
CA ARG A 247 -8.54 31.78 -18.37
C ARG A 247 -8.66 30.27 -18.63
N TYR A 248 -9.12 29.48 -17.66
CA TYR A 248 -9.39 28.06 -17.84
C TYR A 248 -10.40 27.84 -18.99
N MET A 249 -11.52 28.57 -19.01
CA MET A 249 -12.53 28.47 -20.06
C MET A 249 -11.97 28.81 -21.44
N ALA A 250 -11.13 29.87 -21.54
CA ALA A 250 -10.45 30.23 -22.77
C ALA A 250 -9.51 29.10 -23.25
N MET A 251 -8.71 28.50 -22.35
CA MET A 251 -7.85 27.36 -22.68
C MET A 251 -8.63 26.17 -23.20
N ARG A 252 -9.84 25.90 -22.66
CA ARG A 252 -10.71 24.82 -23.17
C ARG A 252 -11.04 25.03 -24.65
N THR A 253 -11.40 26.25 -25.02
CA THR A 253 -11.69 26.62 -26.42
C THR A 253 -10.41 26.52 -27.29
N GLU A 254 -9.30 27.09 -26.83
CA GLU A 254 -8.01 27.03 -27.53
C GLU A 254 -7.54 25.59 -27.80
N LEU A 255 -7.90 24.65 -26.92
CA LEU A 255 -7.57 23.23 -27.01
C LEU A 255 -8.66 22.35 -27.64
N GLY A 256 -9.78 22.93 -28.11
CA GLY A 256 -10.90 22.20 -28.73
C GLY A 256 -11.58 21.23 -27.75
N ARG A 257 -11.74 21.63 -26.49
CA ARG A 257 -12.26 20.80 -25.42
C ARG A 257 -13.68 21.18 -24.96
N GLU A 258 -14.40 21.98 -25.71
CA GLU A 258 -15.72 22.49 -25.37
C GLU A 258 -16.73 21.34 -25.10
N ASN A 259 -16.59 20.23 -25.84
CA ASN A 259 -17.44 19.04 -25.72
C ASN A 259 -16.97 18.03 -24.65
N LYS A 260 -15.90 18.32 -23.93
CA LYS A 260 -15.45 17.48 -22.80
C LYS A 260 -16.10 17.94 -21.50
N PRO A 261 -16.32 17.05 -20.53
CA PRO A 261 -16.85 17.42 -19.23
C PRO A 261 -16.05 18.56 -18.58
N ARG A 262 -16.72 19.55 -18.02
CA ARG A 262 -16.12 20.58 -17.20
C ARG A 262 -16.09 20.07 -15.77
N CYS A 263 -14.93 19.69 -15.28
CA CYS A 263 -14.74 19.07 -13.97
C CYS A 263 -13.40 19.46 -13.36
N MET A 264 -13.19 19.15 -12.09
CA MET A 264 -11.93 19.50 -11.40
C MET A 264 -10.72 18.81 -12.03
N MET A 265 -10.85 17.59 -12.55
CA MET A 265 -9.77 16.90 -13.26
C MET A 265 -9.37 17.62 -14.55
N ASP A 266 -10.32 18.13 -15.31
CA ASP A 266 -10.03 18.94 -16.52
C ASP A 266 -9.33 20.25 -16.13
N LEU A 267 -9.83 20.93 -15.11
CA LEU A 267 -9.23 22.16 -14.57
C LEU A 267 -7.79 21.92 -14.08
N ALA A 268 -7.55 20.87 -13.33
CA ALA A 268 -6.22 20.54 -12.78
C ALA A 268 -5.20 20.18 -13.88
N THR A 269 -5.64 19.59 -14.99
CA THR A 269 -4.75 19.07 -16.03
C THR A 269 -4.62 19.98 -17.26
N ILE A 270 -5.45 21.02 -17.38
CA ILE A 270 -5.51 21.83 -18.62
C ILE A 270 -4.23 22.60 -18.89
N GLY A 271 -3.55 23.08 -17.82
CA GLY A 271 -2.27 23.79 -17.96
C GLY A 271 -1.18 22.92 -18.59
N ALA A 272 -1.10 21.64 -18.21
CA ALA A 272 -0.16 20.70 -18.83
C ALA A 272 -0.50 20.45 -20.31
N LYS A 273 -1.79 20.36 -20.65
CA LYS A 273 -2.24 20.22 -22.05
C LYS A 273 -1.88 21.44 -22.90
N GLU A 274 -2.01 22.64 -22.33
CA GLU A 274 -1.60 23.88 -22.99
C GLU A 274 -0.08 23.94 -23.21
N LEU A 275 0.73 23.63 -22.20
CA LEU A 275 2.20 23.56 -22.32
C LEU A 275 2.65 22.52 -23.36
N LYS A 276 1.91 21.41 -23.44
CA LYS A 276 2.16 20.38 -24.47
C LYS A 276 1.88 20.94 -25.86
N LYS A 277 0.74 21.60 -26.08
CA LYS A 277 0.40 22.26 -27.37
C LYS A 277 1.46 23.27 -27.78
N GLN A 278 2.03 24.00 -26.82
CA GLN A 278 3.12 24.96 -27.05
C GLN A 278 4.47 24.28 -27.35
N GLY A 279 4.57 22.95 -27.24
CA GLY A 279 5.81 22.21 -27.50
C GLY A 279 6.83 22.27 -26.32
N ILE A 280 6.44 22.78 -25.16
CA ILE A 280 7.32 22.86 -23.97
C ILE A 280 7.57 21.48 -23.39
N LEU A 281 6.55 20.61 -23.37
CA LEU A 281 6.61 19.25 -22.83
C LEU A 281 7.02 18.20 -23.89
N LYS A 282 7.93 18.55 -24.81
CA LYS A 282 8.35 17.66 -25.92
C LYS A 282 9.05 16.37 -25.46
N ASN A 283 9.63 16.39 -24.26
CA ASN A 283 10.32 15.23 -23.69
C ASN A 283 9.39 14.31 -22.88
N LEU A 284 8.13 14.71 -22.67
CA LEU A 284 7.15 13.83 -22.01
C LEU A 284 6.97 12.58 -22.88
N ASP A 285 7.13 11.43 -22.25
CA ASP A 285 6.89 10.16 -22.89
C ASP A 285 5.43 9.75 -22.69
N GLU A 286 4.72 9.51 -23.78
CA GLU A 286 3.31 9.15 -23.74
C GLU A 286 3.10 7.75 -24.31
N SER A 287 2.36 6.94 -23.60
CA SER A 287 1.91 5.62 -24.03
C SER A 287 0.56 5.32 -23.41
N GLU A 288 -0.06 4.22 -23.80
CA GLU A 288 -1.27 3.71 -23.13
C GLU A 288 -0.99 3.08 -21.76
N GLU A 289 0.28 2.81 -21.43
CA GLU A 289 0.73 2.40 -20.10
C GLU A 289 1.12 3.65 -19.29
N ILE A 290 0.21 4.21 -18.51
CA ILE A 290 0.43 5.45 -17.75
C ILE A 290 0.41 5.12 -16.26
N ASN A 291 1.42 4.38 -15.80
CA ASN A 291 1.55 4.05 -14.37
C ASN A 291 2.48 5.03 -13.64
N ALA A 292 3.35 5.73 -14.36
CA ALA A 292 4.26 6.74 -13.81
C ALA A 292 4.46 7.86 -14.83
N CYS A 293 4.74 9.09 -14.35
CA CYS A 293 5.15 10.18 -15.23
C CYS A 293 6.53 9.85 -15.80
N THR A 294 6.64 9.78 -17.11
CA THR A 294 7.86 9.36 -17.82
C THR A 294 8.40 10.46 -18.71
N VAL A 295 9.69 10.75 -18.60
CA VAL A 295 10.40 11.77 -19.36
C VAL A 295 11.57 11.14 -20.12
N LYS A 296 11.70 11.46 -21.39
CA LYS A 296 12.83 11.07 -22.24
C LYS A 296 14.06 11.91 -21.91
N ILE A 297 15.15 11.25 -21.60
CA ILE A 297 16.43 11.89 -21.27
C ILE A 297 17.58 11.26 -22.05
N LYS A 298 18.69 11.98 -22.12
CA LYS A 298 19.97 11.45 -22.61
C LYS A 298 20.86 11.19 -21.41
N CYS A 299 21.47 10.02 -21.38
CA CYS A 299 22.47 9.65 -20.37
C CYS A 299 23.82 9.37 -21.06
N ASP A 300 24.89 9.93 -20.54
CA ASP A 300 26.25 9.51 -20.90
C ASP A 300 26.58 8.21 -20.17
N VAL A 301 26.68 7.13 -20.93
CA VAL A 301 27.09 5.82 -20.42
C VAL A 301 28.44 5.45 -21.01
N ASN A 302 29.50 5.57 -20.23
CA ASN A 302 30.87 5.30 -20.66
C ASN A 302 31.32 6.11 -21.88
N GLY A 303 30.92 7.38 -21.96
CA GLY A 303 31.26 8.29 -23.09
C GLY A 303 30.39 8.12 -24.33
N LYS A 304 29.27 7.44 -24.20
CA LYS A 304 28.25 7.31 -25.27
C LYS A 304 26.90 7.81 -24.78
N ASP A 305 26.27 8.66 -25.58
CA ASP A 305 24.91 9.09 -25.31
C ASP A 305 23.92 7.96 -25.60
N GLU A 306 23.14 7.60 -24.59
CA GLU A 306 22.06 6.64 -24.66
C GLU A 306 20.70 7.31 -24.39
N ASP A 307 19.66 6.83 -25.07
CA ASP A 307 18.29 7.24 -24.79
C ASP A 307 17.76 6.47 -23.57
N TRP A 308 17.34 7.22 -22.56
CA TRP A 308 16.78 6.68 -21.34
C TRP A 308 15.40 7.26 -21.06
N LEU A 309 14.62 6.52 -20.29
CA LEU A 309 13.37 6.95 -19.69
C LEU A 309 13.60 7.19 -18.20
N PHE A 310 13.23 8.38 -17.73
CA PHE A 310 13.24 8.77 -16.32
C PHE A 310 11.79 8.79 -15.85
N LEU A 311 11.49 8.04 -14.78
CA LEU A 311 10.15 7.83 -14.28
C LEU A 311 10.03 8.45 -12.89
N PHE A 312 8.92 9.15 -12.66
CA PHE A 312 8.53 9.68 -11.37
C PHE A 312 7.14 9.18 -11.01
N LYS A 313 6.99 8.63 -9.82
CA LYS A 313 5.70 8.23 -9.25
C LYS A 313 5.58 8.74 -7.82
N ASN A 314 4.42 9.25 -7.48
CA ASN A 314 4.00 9.42 -6.09
C ASN A 314 2.77 8.56 -5.82
N GLU A 315 2.71 7.97 -4.63
CA GLU A 315 1.63 7.11 -4.16
C GLU A 315 1.06 7.66 -2.87
N THR A 316 -0.27 7.72 -2.76
CA THR A 316 -0.94 8.07 -1.51
C THR A 316 -1.53 6.81 -0.88
N HIS A 317 -1.25 6.60 0.41
CA HIS A 317 -1.71 5.41 1.12
C HIS A 317 -2.25 5.79 2.51
N ASN A 318 -3.27 6.65 2.52
CA ASN A 318 -3.75 7.35 3.70
C ASN A 318 -4.49 6.44 4.68
N HIS A 319 -5.57 5.79 4.21
CA HIS A 319 -6.46 4.99 5.05
C HIS A 319 -5.77 3.76 5.66
N PRO A 320 -5.07 2.91 4.90
CA PRO A 320 -4.38 1.77 5.49
C PRO A 320 -3.29 2.18 6.50
N THR A 321 -2.56 3.28 6.23
CA THR A 321 -1.54 3.80 7.17
C THR A 321 -2.18 4.33 8.45
N GLU A 322 -3.39 4.86 8.40
CA GLU A 322 -4.09 5.34 9.58
C GLU A 322 -4.54 4.21 10.51
N ILE A 323 -4.99 3.08 9.95
CA ILE A 323 -5.49 1.94 10.74
C ILE A 323 -4.36 1.00 11.18
N GLU A 324 -3.34 0.78 10.33
CA GLU A 324 -2.13 0.01 10.64
C GLU A 324 -0.89 0.74 10.09
N PRO A 325 -0.25 1.60 10.92
CA PRO A 325 0.74 2.56 10.43
C PRO A 325 2.01 1.94 9.85
N PHE A 326 2.49 0.82 10.41
CA PHE A 326 3.74 0.19 9.97
C PHE A 326 3.58 -0.42 8.57
N GLY A 327 2.63 -1.32 8.42
CA GLY A 327 2.38 -2.01 7.15
C GLY A 327 1.82 -1.07 6.08
N GLY A 328 0.93 -0.13 6.48
CA GLY A 328 0.38 0.85 5.56
C GLY A 328 1.45 1.75 4.94
N ALA A 329 2.38 2.28 5.75
CA ALA A 329 3.49 3.09 5.23
C ALA A 329 4.51 2.25 4.43
N ALA A 330 4.76 0.99 4.83
CA ALA A 330 5.56 0.05 4.06
C ALA A 330 4.94 -0.23 2.68
N THR A 331 3.63 -0.44 2.63
CA THR A 331 2.90 -0.65 1.38
C THR A 331 2.88 0.62 0.51
N CYS A 332 2.84 1.80 1.11
CA CYS A 332 2.91 3.07 0.38
C CYS A 332 4.17 3.15 -0.50
N ILE A 333 5.35 2.88 0.07
CA ILE A 333 6.59 2.86 -0.72
C ILE A 333 6.63 1.66 -1.69
N GLY A 334 6.13 0.48 -1.29
CA GLY A 334 6.06 -0.70 -2.16
C GLY A 334 5.23 -0.44 -3.42
N GLY A 335 4.02 0.13 -3.29
CA GLY A 335 3.19 0.54 -4.43
C GLY A 335 3.86 1.60 -5.30
N ALA A 336 4.46 2.63 -4.67
CA ALA A 336 5.20 3.65 -5.41
C ALA A 336 6.33 3.05 -6.26
N ILE A 337 6.99 1.98 -5.83
CA ILE A 337 8.05 1.30 -6.58
C ILE A 337 7.48 0.49 -7.74
N ARG A 338 6.39 -0.26 -7.54
CA ARG A 338 5.84 -1.17 -8.56
C ARG A 338 5.30 -0.46 -9.79
N ASP A 339 4.79 0.75 -9.66
CA ASP A 339 4.33 1.53 -10.82
C ASP A 339 5.46 1.82 -11.83
N PRO A 340 6.63 2.36 -11.44
CA PRO A 340 7.78 2.44 -12.34
C PRO A 340 8.29 1.08 -12.84
N LEU A 341 8.19 -0.01 -12.04
CA LEU A 341 8.49 -1.35 -12.52
C LEU A 341 7.57 -1.75 -13.68
N SER A 342 6.28 -1.37 -13.64
CA SER A 342 5.37 -1.55 -14.77
C SER A 342 5.90 -0.87 -16.05
N GLY A 343 6.61 0.25 -15.91
CA GLY A 343 7.36 0.90 -16.98
C GLY A 343 8.71 0.24 -17.33
N ARG A 344 9.01 -0.96 -16.83
CA ARG A 344 10.28 -1.73 -17.00
C ARG A 344 11.48 -0.95 -16.49
N SER A 345 11.33 -0.18 -15.42
CA SER A 345 12.42 0.60 -14.84
C SER A 345 12.97 0.00 -13.55
N TYR A 346 14.14 0.46 -13.13
CA TYR A 346 14.69 0.21 -11.81
C TYR A 346 14.55 1.48 -10.98
N VAL A 347 14.10 1.35 -9.73
CA VAL A 347 13.91 2.49 -8.82
C VAL A 347 15.18 2.73 -8.01
N TYR A 348 15.67 3.96 -8.04
CA TYR A 348 16.96 4.34 -7.46
C TYR A 348 16.85 5.11 -6.15
N GLN A 349 15.77 5.86 -5.96
CA GLN A 349 15.63 6.76 -4.82
C GLN A 349 14.17 6.95 -4.43
N ALA A 350 13.92 7.09 -3.13
CA ALA A 350 12.61 7.38 -2.58
C ALA A 350 12.58 8.73 -1.85
N MET A 351 11.39 9.28 -1.76
CA MET A 351 11.03 10.48 -1.00
C MET A 351 9.79 10.19 -0.17
N ARG A 352 9.60 10.92 0.92
CA ARG A 352 8.40 10.78 1.75
C ARG A 352 7.89 12.15 2.19
N VAL A 353 6.63 12.43 1.92
CA VAL A 353 5.93 13.63 2.40
C VAL A 353 4.65 13.22 3.09
N THR A 354 4.43 13.66 4.31
CA THR A 354 3.29 13.23 5.12
C THR A 354 2.54 14.41 5.73
N GLY A 355 1.28 14.18 6.11
CA GLY A 355 0.47 15.12 6.87
C GLY A 355 -0.09 14.42 8.12
N ALA A 356 0.08 15.06 9.27
CA ALA A 356 -0.33 14.54 10.56
C ALA A 356 -0.97 15.60 11.45
N GLY A 357 -1.72 15.18 12.46
CA GLY A 357 -2.05 16.02 13.61
C GLY A 357 -0.81 16.23 14.48
N ASP A 358 -0.95 17.05 15.54
CA ASP A 358 0.14 17.34 16.47
C ASP A 358 0.57 16.06 17.24
N PRO A 359 1.79 15.55 17.03
CA PRO A 359 2.30 14.36 17.70
C PRO A 359 2.66 14.60 19.18
N LEU A 360 2.65 15.84 19.63
CA LEU A 360 2.94 16.20 21.03
C LEU A 360 1.67 16.16 21.90
N LYS A 361 0.49 15.99 21.33
CA LYS A 361 -0.75 15.86 22.09
C LYS A 361 -0.71 14.65 23.03
N PRO A 362 -1.20 14.82 24.28
CA PRO A 362 -1.34 13.72 25.23
C PRO A 362 -2.19 12.57 24.65
N VAL A 363 -1.85 11.33 25.02
CA VAL A 363 -2.63 10.16 24.59
C VAL A 363 -4.09 10.24 25.05
N SER A 364 -4.36 10.87 26.21
CA SER A 364 -5.70 11.12 26.74
C SER A 364 -6.59 12.02 25.86
N GLU A 365 -5.98 12.78 24.95
CA GLU A 365 -6.68 13.65 23.97
C GLU A 365 -6.89 12.96 22.63
N THR A 366 -6.59 11.67 22.52
CA THR A 366 -6.80 10.92 21.28
C THR A 366 -8.29 10.86 20.95
N MET A 367 -8.63 11.24 19.71
CA MET A 367 -10.00 11.16 19.20
C MET A 367 -10.50 9.70 19.25
N PRO A 368 -11.73 9.44 19.71
CA PRO A 368 -12.30 8.09 19.70
C PRO A 368 -12.24 7.46 18.29
N GLY A 369 -11.89 6.18 18.22
CA GLY A 369 -11.73 5.45 16.96
C GLY A 369 -10.44 5.73 16.20
N LYS A 370 -9.50 6.51 16.76
CA LYS A 370 -8.20 6.84 16.15
C LYS A 370 -7.04 6.32 17.01
N LEU A 371 -5.89 6.15 16.37
CA LEU A 371 -4.64 5.90 17.09
C LEU A 371 -4.05 7.23 17.61
N PRO A 372 -3.28 7.22 18.72
CA PRO A 372 -2.56 8.40 19.19
C PRO A 372 -1.63 8.94 18.08
N GLN A 373 -1.63 10.28 17.87
CA GLN A 373 -0.89 10.89 16.77
C GLN A 373 0.60 10.58 16.83
N ARG A 374 1.21 10.57 18.01
CA ARG A 374 2.63 10.19 18.15
C ARG A 374 2.90 8.75 17.73
N LYS A 375 2.07 7.81 18.16
CA LYS A 375 2.18 6.40 17.75
C LYS A 375 2.05 6.27 16.23
N LEU A 376 1.07 6.95 15.64
CA LEU A 376 0.82 6.95 14.21
C LEU A 376 2.04 7.44 13.42
N VAL A 377 2.59 8.62 13.75
CA VAL A 377 3.71 9.22 12.99
C VAL A 377 5.01 8.44 13.14
N THR A 378 5.31 7.96 14.37
CA THR A 378 6.57 7.22 14.61
C THR A 378 6.55 5.82 13.99
N THR A 379 5.41 5.12 14.09
CA THR A 379 5.26 3.78 13.54
C THR A 379 5.21 3.79 12.02
N ALA A 380 4.52 4.77 11.41
CA ALA A 380 4.51 4.94 9.95
C ALA A 380 5.92 5.24 9.40
N ALA A 381 6.68 6.12 10.06
CA ALA A 381 8.06 6.39 9.68
C ALA A 381 8.93 5.13 9.77
N ALA A 382 8.76 4.33 10.82
CA ALA A 382 9.48 3.06 10.99
C ALA A 382 9.15 2.06 9.89
N GLY A 383 7.87 1.92 9.51
CA GLY A 383 7.44 1.01 8.45
C GLY A 383 8.01 1.36 7.08
N TYR A 384 7.93 2.63 6.72
CA TYR A 384 8.48 3.13 5.45
C TYR A 384 10.01 2.95 5.38
N SER A 385 10.73 3.34 6.45
CA SER A 385 12.18 3.18 6.56
C SER A 385 12.61 1.71 6.51
N SER A 386 11.91 0.84 7.25
CA SER A 386 12.19 -0.59 7.26
C SER A 386 12.08 -1.22 5.88
N TYR A 387 11.04 -0.85 5.12
CA TYR A 387 10.86 -1.36 3.75
C TYR A 387 12.01 -0.94 2.84
N GLY A 388 12.35 0.36 2.82
CA GLY A 388 13.47 0.87 2.03
C GLY A 388 14.79 0.20 2.38
N ASN A 389 15.09 0.02 3.67
CA ASN A 389 16.31 -0.63 4.14
C ASN A 389 16.41 -2.09 3.67
N GLN A 390 15.30 -2.85 3.69
CA GLN A 390 15.30 -4.26 3.26
C GLN A 390 15.56 -4.43 1.76
N ILE A 391 15.17 -3.46 0.94
CA ILE A 391 15.37 -3.54 -0.51
C ILE A 391 16.62 -2.77 -1.00
N GLY A 392 17.27 -2.03 -0.13
CA GLY A 392 18.43 -1.21 -0.48
C GLY A 392 18.05 0.08 -1.22
N LEU A 393 16.90 0.68 -0.90
CA LEU A 393 16.38 1.92 -1.47
C LEU A 393 16.42 3.02 -0.41
N ALA A 394 17.28 4.02 -0.62
CA ALA A 394 17.41 5.17 0.27
C ALA A 394 16.18 6.11 0.13
N THR A 395 15.71 6.65 1.26
CA THR A 395 14.77 7.76 1.30
C THR A 395 15.53 9.05 1.52
N GLY A 396 15.82 9.75 0.43
CA GLY A 396 16.72 10.92 0.44
C GLY A 396 16.07 12.22 0.88
N GLN A 397 14.75 12.31 0.81
CA GLN A 397 13.98 13.47 1.28
C GLN A 397 12.81 13.00 2.14
N VAL A 398 12.70 13.56 3.34
CA VAL A 398 11.61 13.27 4.27
C VAL A 398 11.08 14.56 4.86
N ASP A 399 9.79 14.81 4.72
CA ASP A 399 9.11 15.93 5.33
C ASP A 399 7.74 15.53 5.88
N GLU A 400 7.28 16.24 6.92
CA GLU A 400 5.97 16.03 7.53
C GLU A 400 5.35 17.39 7.85
N ILE A 401 4.12 17.59 7.41
CA ILE A 401 3.30 18.78 7.61
C ILE A 401 2.31 18.50 8.72
N TYR A 402 2.16 19.43 9.67
CA TYR A 402 1.27 19.28 10.81
C TYR A 402 0.09 20.25 10.70
N HIS A 403 -1.12 19.68 10.71
CA HIS A 403 -2.36 20.45 10.68
C HIS A 403 -3.48 19.66 11.40
N PRO A 404 -4.34 20.33 12.19
CA PRO A 404 -5.43 19.64 12.90
C PRO A 404 -6.36 18.82 12.01
N GLY A 405 -6.57 19.23 10.75
CA GLY A 405 -7.37 18.51 9.78
C GLY A 405 -6.87 17.09 9.49
N TYR A 406 -5.57 16.83 9.62
CA TYR A 406 -5.00 15.50 9.42
C TYR A 406 -5.30 14.51 10.56
N VAL A 407 -5.93 14.96 11.64
CA VAL A 407 -6.49 14.03 12.66
C VAL A 407 -7.69 13.29 12.10
N ALA A 408 -8.49 13.94 11.24
CA ALA A 408 -9.62 13.30 10.56
C ALA A 408 -9.16 12.21 9.59
N LYS A 409 -8.13 12.50 8.80
CA LYS A 409 -7.49 11.56 7.90
C LYS A 409 -6.02 11.91 7.70
N ARG A 410 -5.13 10.98 8.06
CA ARG A 410 -3.70 11.12 7.82
C ARG A 410 -3.42 11.20 6.33
N MET A 411 -2.41 11.98 5.96
CA MET A 411 -1.83 11.95 4.62
C MET A 411 -0.50 11.19 4.66
N GLU A 412 -0.38 10.12 3.90
CA GLU A 412 0.85 9.37 3.69
C GLU A 412 1.16 9.37 2.20
N ILE A 413 2.26 10.01 1.81
CA ILE A 413 2.72 10.07 0.42
C ILE A 413 4.14 9.52 0.35
N GLY A 414 4.32 8.47 -0.44
CA GLY A 414 5.60 7.99 -0.91
C GLY A 414 5.83 8.43 -2.35
N ALA A 415 7.05 8.85 -2.68
CA ALA A 415 7.42 9.15 -4.05
C ALA A 415 8.76 8.49 -4.38
N VAL A 416 8.93 8.12 -5.65
CA VAL A 416 10.15 7.47 -6.11
C VAL A 416 10.56 7.99 -7.49
N VAL A 417 11.84 7.84 -7.77
CA VAL A 417 12.39 8.02 -9.11
C VAL A 417 13.01 6.72 -9.61
N GLY A 418 12.67 6.38 -10.84
CA GLY A 418 13.21 5.22 -11.54
C GLY A 418 13.79 5.61 -12.87
N ALA A 419 14.60 4.73 -13.47
CA ALA A 419 15.12 4.93 -14.81
C ALA A 419 15.37 3.60 -15.51
N THR A 420 15.35 3.63 -16.84
CA THR A 420 15.63 2.48 -17.69
C THR A 420 16.13 2.92 -19.06
N PRO A 421 17.03 2.16 -19.74
CA PRO A 421 17.29 2.37 -21.14
C PRO A 421 16.00 2.27 -21.96
N ALA A 422 15.74 3.22 -22.84
CA ALA A 422 14.53 3.21 -23.68
C ALA A 422 14.41 1.92 -24.53
N SER A 423 15.53 1.31 -24.88
CA SER A 423 15.61 0.05 -25.61
C SER A 423 15.09 -1.18 -24.87
N HIS A 424 14.94 -1.10 -23.54
CA HIS A 424 14.40 -2.21 -22.73
C HIS A 424 12.86 -2.27 -22.77
N VAL A 425 12.20 -1.19 -23.15
CA VAL A 425 10.75 -1.06 -23.06
C VAL A 425 10.10 -1.44 -24.40
N ARG A 426 9.44 -2.60 -24.41
CA ARG A 426 8.54 -3.02 -25.47
C ARG A 426 7.14 -2.49 -25.15
N ARG A 427 6.50 -1.81 -26.11
CA ARG A 427 5.16 -1.26 -25.97
C ARG A 427 4.26 -1.80 -27.05
N GLU A 428 3.60 -2.90 -26.75
CA GLU A 428 2.65 -3.54 -27.65
C GLU A 428 1.35 -3.80 -26.90
N CYS A 429 0.22 -3.54 -27.56
CA CYS A 429 -1.07 -3.97 -27.04
C CYS A 429 -1.12 -5.50 -27.02
N PRO A 430 -1.51 -6.13 -25.89
CA PRO A 430 -1.73 -7.56 -25.87
C PRO A 430 -2.79 -7.99 -26.89
N ALA A 431 -2.53 -9.08 -27.61
CA ALA A 431 -3.37 -9.61 -28.65
C ALA A 431 -4.03 -10.92 -28.20
N PRO A 432 -5.17 -11.32 -28.82
CA PRO A 432 -5.78 -12.63 -28.54
C PRO A 432 -4.77 -13.77 -28.66
N GLY A 433 -4.73 -14.64 -27.63
CA GLY A 433 -3.77 -15.72 -27.48
C GLY A 433 -2.59 -15.39 -26.58
N ASP A 434 -2.29 -14.14 -26.29
CA ASP A 434 -1.28 -13.75 -25.32
C ASP A 434 -1.63 -14.25 -23.91
N VAL A 435 -0.61 -14.53 -23.14
CA VAL A 435 -0.73 -15.11 -21.80
C VAL A 435 -0.39 -14.05 -20.75
N ILE A 436 -1.22 -13.98 -19.71
CA ILE A 436 -0.92 -13.16 -18.54
C ILE A 436 -0.31 -14.03 -17.46
N VAL A 437 0.89 -13.65 -17.03
CA VAL A 437 1.61 -14.30 -15.93
C VAL A 437 1.53 -13.43 -14.69
N LEU A 438 1.07 -14.03 -13.59
CA LEU A 438 1.16 -13.45 -12.25
C LEU A 438 2.56 -13.74 -11.70
N LEU A 439 3.27 -12.71 -11.33
CA LEU A 439 4.65 -12.74 -10.88
C LEU A 439 4.76 -12.20 -9.45
N GLY A 440 5.47 -12.88 -8.56
CA GLY A 440 5.82 -12.38 -7.23
C GLY A 440 5.10 -13.07 -6.08
N GLY A 441 4.49 -12.30 -5.19
CA GLY A 441 3.89 -12.79 -3.95
C GLY A 441 2.61 -13.61 -4.13
N ARG A 442 2.22 -14.30 -3.05
CA ARG A 442 0.99 -15.11 -3.01
C ARG A 442 -0.19 -14.29 -2.48
N THR A 443 -1.40 -14.70 -2.83
CA THR A 443 -2.66 -14.06 -2.47
C THR A 443 -3.14 -14.49 -1.08
N GLY A 444 -3.52 -13.55 -0.25
CA GLY A 444 -4.19 -13.73 1.03
C GLY A 444 -5.40 -12.80 1.17
N ARG A 445 -5.94 -12.65 2.39
CA ARG A 445 -6.99 -11.68 2.72
C ARG A 445 -6.36 -10.32 3.05
N ASP A 446 -5.70 -9.72 2.09
CA ASP A 446 -5.00 -8.45 2.25
C ASP A 446 -5.73 -7.35 1.47
N GLY A 447 -6.02 -6.22 2.11
CA GLY A 447 -6.59 -5.04 1.46
C GLY A 447 -8.01 -5.21 0.90
N ILE A 448 -8.70 -6.30 1.26
CA ILE A 448 -10.07 -6.53 0.76
C ILE A 448 -11.00 -5.43 1.28
N GLY A 449 -11.51 -4.61 0.36
CA GLY A 449 -12.27 -3.42 0.69
C GLY A 449 -11.41 -2.18 1.00
N GLY A 450 -10.08 -2.23 0.87
CA GLY A 450 -9.19 -1.10 1.13
C GLY A 450 -9.48 0.10 0.24
N ALA A 451 -9.66 -0.10 -1.05
CA ALA A 451 -10.02 0.96 -1.99
C ALA A 451 -11.40 1.59 -1.67
N THR A 452 -12.39 0.77 -1.36
CA THR A 452 -13.73 1.25 -0.97
C THR A 452 -13.72 1.89 0.42
N GLY A 453 -12.96 1.36 1.38
CA GLY A 453 -12.72 1.95 2.70
C GLY A 453 -12.04 3.32 2.61
N SER A 454 -11.08 3.47 1.69
CA SER A 454 -10.41 4.76 1.40
C SER A 454 -11.38 5.81 0.87
N SER A 455 -12.47 5.41 0.23
CA SER A 455 -13.52 6.28 -0.33
C SER A 455 -14.63 6.63 0.67
N LYS A 456 -14.57 6.14 1.92
CA LYS A 456 -15.58 6.36 2.97
C LYS A 456 -15.06 7.20 4.12
N ALA A 457 -15.99 7.82 4.86
CA ALA A 457 -15.67 8.47 6.12
C ALA A 457 -15.29 7.43 7.19
N HIS A 458 -14.22 7.70 7.93
CA HIS A 458 -13.81 6.88 9.07
C HIS A 458 -14.84 6.98 10.20
N LYS A 459 -15.33 5.83 10.70
CA LYS A 459 -16.31 5.74 11.79
C LYS A 459 -15.64 5.30 13.09
N LEU A 460 -16.35 5.43 14.21
CA LEU A 460 -15.82 5.07 15.53
C LEU A 460 -15.45 3.59 15.67
N ASP A 461 -16.12 2.71 14.96
CA ASP A 461 -15.94 1.27 14.94
C ASP A 461 -14.99 0.75 13.83
N SER A 462 -14.44 1.66 13.02
CA SER A 462 -13.58 1.28 11.88
C SER A 462 -12.37 0.46 12.31
N LEU A 463 -11.74 0.78 13.46
CA LEU A 463 -10.61 0.01 13.98
C LEU A 463 -10.99 -1.44 14.40
N GLU A 464 -12.27 -1.72 14.66
CA GLU A 464 -12.71 -3.08 15.03
C GLU A 464 -13.04 -3.95 13.81
N HIS A 465 -13.40 -3.33 12.67
CA HIS A 465 -13.94 -4.02 11.50
C HIS A 465 -13.05 -4.00 10.24
N CYS A 466 -12.02 -3.15 10.21
CA CYS A 466 -11.16 -2.98 9.04
C CYS A 466 -9.99 -3.99 8.92
N GLY A 467 -10.03 -5.11 9.65
CA GLY A 467 -8.94 -6.10 9.61
C GLY A 467 -8.61 -6.64 8.21
N ALA A 468 -9.63 -6.82 7.36
CA ALA A 468 -9.43 -7.27 5.98
C ALA A 468 -8.85 -6.17 5.05
N GLU A 469 -8.98 -4.89 5.45
CA GLU A 469 -8.44 -3.74 4.70
C GLU A 469 -6.96 -3.49 4.96
N VAL A 470 -6.38 -4.15 5.97
CA VAL A 470 -4.94 -4.08 6.28
C VAL A 470 -4.13 -4.65 5.13
N GLN A 471 -3.12 -3.88 4.71
CA GLN A 471 -2.15 -4.29 3.70
C GLN A 471 -0.77 -4.34 4.34
N LYS A 472 -0.04 -5.43 4.11
CA LYS A 472 1.33 -5.61 4.64
C LYS A 472 2.26 -5.99 3.50
N GLY A 473 3.26 -5.15 3.27
CA GLY A 473 4.27 -5.37 2.25
C GLY A 473 5.28 -6.45 2.63
N ASN A 474 5.84 -7.11 1.61
CA ASN A 474 6.93 -8.07 1.70
C ASN A 474 8.14 -7.55 0.91
N ALA A 475 8.93 -6.68 1.53
CA ALA A 475 10.08 -6.04 0.91
C ALA A 475 11.09 -7.01 0.24
N PRO A 476 11.41 -8.20 0.79
CA PRO A 476 12.25 -9.16 0.09
C PRO A 476 11.74 -9.59 -1.28
N ILE A 477 10.43 -9.76 -1.44
CA ILE A 477 9.84 -10.08 -2.76
C ILE A 477 9.95 -8.87 -3.70
N GLU A 478 9.69 -7.65 -3.21
CA GLU A 478 9.88 -6.43 -3.99
C GLU A 478 11.32 -6.26 -4.49
N ARG A 479 12.31 -6.61 -3.66
CA ARG A 479 13.72 -6.62 -4.05
C ARG A 479 13.98 -7.55 -5.23
N LYS A 480 13.39 -8.74 -5.22
CA LYS A 480 13.51 -9.71 -6.32
C LYS A 480 12.84 -9.18 -7.59
N LEU A 481 11.66 -8.56 -7.47
CA LEU A 481 10.98 -7.90 -8.58
C LEU A 481 11.84 -6.80 -9.19
N GLN A 482 12.39 -5.90 -8.39
CA GLN A 482 13.29 -4.85 -8.88
C GLN A 482 14.50 -5.42 -9.66
N ARG A 483 15.07 -6.52 -9.19
CA ARG A 483 16.19 -7.18 -9.87
C ARG A 483 15.78 -7.76 -11.21
N LEU A 484 14.61 -8.40 -11.28
CA LEU A 484 14.05 -8.92 -12.52
C LEU A 484 13.81 -7.81 -13.56
N PHE A 485 13.15 -6.71 -13.14
CA PHE A 485 12.83 -5.59 -14.02
C PHE A 485 14.05 -4.74 -14.41
N ARG A 486 15.22 -5.00 -13.85
CA ARG A 486 16.49 -4.44 -14.32
C ARG A 486 17.10 -5.22 -15.47
N ARG A 487 16.64 -6.45 -15.70
CA ARG A 487 17.17 -7.34 -16.75
C ARG A 487 16.57 -7.01 -18.11
N GLU A 488 17.43 -6.75 -19.09
CA GLU A 488 17.04 -6.47 -20.46
C GLU A 488 16.26 -7.63 -21.10
N ASP A 489 16.76 -8.88 -20.87
CA ASP A 489 16.16 -10.11 -21.45
C ASP A 489 14.75 -10.37 -20.92
N ALA A 490 14.44 -10.04 -19.68
CA ALA A 490 13.10 -10.12 -19.12
C ALA A 490 12.19 -9.01 -19.64
N CYS A 491 12.66 -7.76 -19.60
CA CYS A 491 11.86 -6.60 -19.95
C CYS A 491 11.40 -6.61 -21.42
N LYS A 492 12.26 -7.06 -22.35
CA LYS A 492 11.96 -7.14 -23.78
C LYS A 492 10.88 -8.16 -24.16
N MET A 493 10.59 -9.12 -23.29
CA MET A 493 9.48 -10.07 -23.48
C MET A 493 8.12 -9.48 -23.09
N ILE A 494 8.10 -8.51 -22.18
CA ILE A 494 6.87 -7.95 -21.62
C ILE A 494 6.24 -6.95 -22.59
N LYS A 495 5.06 -7.26 -23.11
CA LYS A 495 4.26 -6.38 -23.98
C LYS A 495 3.62 -5.26 -23.17
N ARG A 496 2.94 -5.62 -22.07
CA ARG A 496 2.29 -4.71 -21.13
C ARG A 496 2.40 -5.27 -19.71
N CYS A 497 2.48 -4.39 -18.74
CA CYS A 497 2.62 -4.78 -17.32
C CYS A 497 1.78 -3.87 -16.44
N ASN A 498 1.27 -4.43 -15.35
CA ASN A 498 0.58 -3.68 -14.31
C ASN A 498 0.97 -4.21 -12.93
N ASP A 499 0.94 -3.36 -11.91
CA ASP A 499 1.12 -3.79 -10.53
C ASP A 499 -0.20 -4.23 -9.90
N PHE A 500 -0.13 -4.87 -8.73
CA PHE A 500 -1.30 -5.23 -7.95
C PHE A 500 -1.51 -4.21 -6.84
N GLY A 501 -2.42 -3.29 -7.08
CA GLY A 501 -2.97 -2.37 -6.11
C GLY A 501 -4.44 -2.66 -5.85
N ALA A 502 -5.25 -1.60 -5.82
CA ALA A 502 -6.69 -1.66 -5.62
C ALA A 502 -7.38 -2.66 -6.57
N GLY A 503 -8.27 -3.48 -6.01
CA GLY A 503 -9.04 -4.47 -6.76
C GLY A 503 -8.30 -5.73 -7.17
N GLY A 504 -7.04 -5.87 -6.81
CA GLY A 504 -6.27 -7.11 -6.98
C GLY A 504 -6.27 -7.65 -8.41
N VAL A 505 -6.54 -8.96 -8.57
CA VAL A 505 -6.58 -9.64 -9.88
C VAL A 505 -7.54 -8.97 -10.86
N SER A 506 -8.70 -8.51 -10.37
CA SER A 506 -9.74 -7.94 -11.22
C SER A 506 -9.30 -6.66 -11.93
N VAL A 507 -8.52 -5.81 -11.25
CA VAL A 507 -7.99 -4.56 -11.80
C VAL A 507 -6.64 -4.78 -12.47
N ALA A 508 -5.65 -5.32 -11.75
CA ALA A 508 -4.29 -5.47 -12.24
C ALA A 508 -4.19 -6.27 -13.54
N ILE A 509 -4.92 -7.38 -13.63
CA ILE A 509 -5.02 -8.18 -14.85
C ILE A 509 -6.09 -7.60 -15.78
N GLY A 510 -7.24 -7.20 -15.20
CA GLY A 510 -8.39 -6.72 -15.95
C GLY A 510 -8.11 -5.54 -16.87
N GLU A 511 -7.15 -4.69 -16.55
CA GLU A 511 -6.78 -3.51 -17.35
C GLU A 511 -5.74 -3.79 -18.45
N LEU A 512 -5.14 -4.99 -18.49
CA LEU A 512 -4.09 -5.30 -19.47
C LEU A 512 -4.62 -5.46 -20.89
N ALA A 513 -5.87 -5.92 -21.06
CA ALA A 513 -6.48 -6.11 -22.36
C ALA A 513 -8.02 -5.99 -22.29
N ASP A 514 -8.65 -5.69 -23.44
CA ASP A 514 -10.10 -5.55 -23.53
C ASP A 514 -10.86 -6.88 -23.27
N GLY A 515 -10.33 -7.97 -23.76
CA GLY A 515 -10.89 -9.32 -23.58
C GLY A 515 -9.97 -10.22 -22.80
N LEU A 516 -10.46 -10.83 -21.71
CA LEU A 516 -9.67 -11.64 -20.81
C LEU A 516 -10.47 -12.84 -20.27
N TYR A 517 -9.82 -13.99 -20.26
CA TYR A 517 -10.24 -15.18 -19.53
C TYR A 517 -9.24 -15.43 -18.40
N ILE A 518 -9.68 -15.34 -17.15
CA ILE A 518 -8.86 -15.50 -15.93
C ILE A 518 -9.29 -16.76 -15.19
N ASP A 519 -8.36 -17.65 -14.92
CA ASP A 519 -8.55 -18.86 -14.11
C ASP A 519 -8.07 -18.60 -12.67
N LEU A 520 -9.01 -18.28 -11.78
CA LEU A 520 -8.71 -17.97 -10.38
C LEU A 520 -8.16 -19.17 -9.60
N ASN A 521 -8.37 -20.41 -10.05
CA ASN A 521 -7.78 -21.59 -9.44
C ASN A 521 -6.26 -21.65 -9.59
N LYS A 522 -5.70 -20.93 -10.57
CA LYS A 522 -4.25 -20.80 -10.80
C LYS A 522 -3.59 -19.70 -10.00
N VAL A 523 -4.36 -18.83 -9.39
CA VAL A 523 -3.82 -17.77 -8.51
C VAL A 523 -3.21 -18.42 -7.28
N THR A 524 -1.92 -18.18 -7.07
CA THR A 524 -1.17 -18.73 -5.93
C THR A 524 -1.67 -18.15 -4.61
N LYS A 525 -1.83 -18.99 -3.59
CA LYS A 525 -2.43 -18.64 -2.30
C LYS A 525 -1.42 -18.71 -1.16
N LYS A 526 -1.52 -17.79 -0.20
CA LYS A 526 -0.75 -17.85 1.06
C LYS A 526 -1.22 -18.99 1.96
N TYR A 527 -2.53 -19.31 1.92
CA TYR A 527 -3.21 -20.34 2.71
C TYR A 527 -4.52 -20.73 2.02
N GLU A 528 -5.05 -21.90 2.40
CA GLU A 528 -6.35 -22.35 1.90
C GLU A 528 -7.52 -21.60 2.56
N GLY A 529 -8.73 -21.76 2.00
CA GLY A 529 -9.96 -21.15 2.54
C GLY A 529 -10.32 -19.78 1.94
N LEU A 530 -9.59 -19.33 0.90
CA LEU A 530 -9.98 -18.16 0.10
C LEU A 530 -11.07 -18.57 -0.91
N ASP A 531 -12.13 -17.76 -1.00
CA ASP A 531 -13.16 -17.93 -2.02
C ASP A 531 -12.80 -17.21 -3.34
N GLY A 532 -13.65 -17.42 -4.37
CA GLY A 532 -13.43 -16.78 -5.66
C GLY A 532 -13.48 -15.26 -5.63
N THR A 533 -14.30 -14.69 -4.74
CA THR A 533 -14.37 -13.23 -4.55
C THR A 533 -13.09 -12.68 -3.94
N GLU A 534 -12.62 -13.32 -2.87
CA GLU A 534 -11.37 -12.94 -2.20
C GLU A 534 -10.17 -13.04 -3.15
N LEU A 535 -10.11 -14.10 -3.98
CA LEU A 535 -9.07 -14.26 -4.99
C LEU A 535 -9.12 -13.19 -6.08
N ALA A 536 -10.33 -12.75 -6.45
CA ALA A 536 -10.53 -11.75 -7.50
C ALA A 536 -10.14 -10.32 -7.07
N ILE A 537 -10.41 -9.96 -5.80
CA ILE A 537 -10.29 -8.55 -5.34
C ILE A 537 -9.24 -8.31 -4.27
N SER A 538 -8.53 -9.34 -3.78
CA SER A 538 -7.47 -9.18 -2.79
C SER A 538 -6.33 -8.32 -3.32
N GLU A 539 -5.91 -7.35 -2.50
CA GLU A 539 -4.83 -6.41 -2.78
C GLU A 539 -3.49 -6.87 -2.18
N SER A 540 -3.25 -8.20 -2.09
CA SER A 540 -1.94 -8.71 -1.65
C SER A 540 -0.83 -8.09 -2.48
N GLN A 541 0.15 -7.53 -1.78
CA GLN A 541 1.21 -6.70 -2.35
C GLN A 541 2.34 -7.53 -3.00
N GLU A 542 3.30 -6.84 -3.63
CA GLU A 542 4.47 -7.39 -4.30
C GLU A 542 4.13 -8.43 -5.38
N ARG A 543 3.05 -8.14 -6.11
CA ARG A 543 2.66 -8.91 -7.30
C ARG A 543 2.68 -8.03 -8.52
N MET A 544 3.03 -8.60 -9.67
CA MET A 544 2.98 -7.95 -10.97
C MET A 544 2.21 -8.83 -11.95
N ALA A 545 1.45 -8.22 -12.86
CA ALA A 545 0.82 -8.91 -13.99
C ALA A 545 1.55 -8.52 -15.26
N VAL A 546 2.08 -9.52 -15.99
CA VAL A 546 2.82 -9.31 -17.23
C VAL A 546 2.14 -10.02 -18.39
N ALA A 547 1.93 -9.30 -19.50
CA ALA A 547 1.41 -9.84 -20.75
C ALA A 547 2.57 -10.26 -21.65
N LEU A 548 2.60 -11.54 -22.04
CA LEU A 548 3.65 -12.18 -22.81
C LEU A 548 3.08 -12.84 -24.08
N ALA A 549 3.88 -12.89 -25.14
CA ALA A 549 3.61 -13.79 -26.24
C ALA A 549 3.70 -15.27 -25.76
N PRO A 550 2.89 -16.19 -26.27
CA PRO A 550 2.88 -17.59 -25.84
C PRO A 550 4.26 -18.26 -25.87
N GLU A 551 5.08 -17.95 -26.87
CA GLU A 551 6.43 -18.50 -27.05
C GLU A 551 7.46 -17.98 -26.02
N ASP A 552 7.18 -16.86 -25.36
CA ASP A 552 8.10 -16.25 -24.38
C ASP A 552 7.81 -16.72 -22.93
N VAL A 553 6.68 -17.35 -22.67
CA VAL A 553 6.19 -17.69 -21.32
C VAL A 553 7.18 -18.56 -20.55
N ASP A 554 7.60 -19.68 -21.10
CA ASP A 554 8.49 -20.63 -20.42
C ASP A 554 9.85 -20.01 -20.13
N LYS A 555 10.38 -19.21 -21.07
CA LYS A 555 11.64 -18.49 -20.90
C LYS A 555 11.53 -17.44 -19.80
N PHE A 556 10.44 -16.69 -19.77
CA PHE A 556 10.19 -15.70 -18.72
C PHE A 556 10.10 -16.33 -17.34
N ILE A 557 9.39 -17.46 -17.21
CA ILE A 557 9.28 -18.23 -15.96
C ILE A 557 10.67 -18.71 -15.49
N ALA A 558 11.51 -19.19 -16.41
CA ALA A 558 12.87 -19.60 -16.09
C ALA A 558 13.70 -18.43 -15.52
N ILE A 559 13.61 -17.25 -16.13
CA ILE A 559 14.29 -16.04 -15.65
C ILE A 559 13.77 -15.60 -14.27
N ALA A 560 12.44 -15.66 -14.06
CA ALA A 560 11.85 -15.36 -12.76
C ALA A 560 12.34 -16.32 -11.66
N THR A 561 12.49 -17.61 -12.02
CA THR A 561 13.03 -18.64 -11.11
C THR A 561 14.49 -18.36 -10.71
N GLU A 562 15.31 -17.84 -11.61
CA GLU A 562 16.68 -17.42 -11.29
C GLU A 562 16.73 -16.33 -10.20
N GLU A 563 15.72 -15.46 -10.15
CA GLU A 563 15.54 -14.45 -9.10
C GLU A 563 14.75 -14.97 -7.88
N ASN A 564 14.47 -16.26 -7.83
CA ASN A 564 13.64 -16.90 -6.79
C ASN A 564 12.25 -16.24 -6.65
N LEU A 565 11.62 -15.96 -7.78
CA LEU A 565 10.25 -15.45 -7.88
C LEU A 565 9.31 -16.55 -8.38
N GLU A 566 8.12 -16.61 -7.80
CA GLU A 566 7.03 -17.40 -8.35
C GLU A 566 6.44 -16.68 -9.57
N ALA A 567 6.19 -17.40 -10.65
CA ALA A 567 5.60 -16.90 -11.88
C ALA A 567 4.60 -17.92 -12.41
N THR A 568 3.34 -17.57 -12.51
CA THR A 568 2.25 -18.50 -12.85
C THR A 568 1.37 -17.92 -13.94
N PRO A 569 1.17 -18.63 -15.08
CA PRO A 569 0.19 -18.26 -16.08
C PRO A 569 -1.23 -18.40 -15.54
N VAL A 570 -1.95 -17.27 -15.40
CA VAL A 570 -3.28 -17.24 -14.76
C VAL A 570 -4.39 -16.78 -15.71
N ALA A 571 -4.05 -16.15 -16.83
CA ALA A 571 -5.05 -15.64 -17.76
C ALA A 571 -4.58 -15.71 -19.23
N LYS A 572 -5.55 -15.57 -20.14
CA LYS A 572 -5.33 -15.44 -21.57
C LYS A 572 -6.14 -14.28 -22.13
N VAL A 573 -5.55 -13.56 -23.08
CA VAL A 573 -6.24 -12.54 -23.84
C VAL A 573 -7.18 -13.21 -24.85
N THR A 574 -8.42 -12.72 -24.95
CA THR A 574 -9.48 -13.26 -25.82
C THR A 574 -9.92 -12.24 -26.87
N GLU A 575 -10.57 -12.72 -27.94
CA GLU A 575 -11.16 -11.84 -28.96
C GLU A 575 -12.42 -11.14 -28.44
N GLU A 576 -13.20 -11.85 -27.59
CA GLU A 576 -14.39 -11.29 -26.99
C GLU A 576 -14.01 -10.25 -25.94
N LYS A 577 -14.50 -9.02 -26.11
CA LYS A 577 -14.22 -7.87 -25.21
C LYS A 577 -15.01 -7.95 -23.92
N ARG A 578 -14.72 -8.98 -23.12
CA ARG A 578 -15.32 -9.24 -21.82
C ARG A 578 -14.25 -9.58 -20.79
N LEU A 579 -14.47 -9.20 -19.55
CA LEU A 579 -13.72 -9.70 -18.41
C LEU A 579 -14.45 -10.94 -17.88
N ASN A 580 -13.86 -12.10 -18.09
CA ASN A 580 -14.38 -13.38 -17.60
C ASN A 580 -13.44 -14.00 -16.59
N MET A 581 -13.93 -14.20 -15.36
CA MET A 581 -13.17 -14.89 -14.30
C MET A 581 -13.88 -16.16 -13.91
N VAL A 582 -13.14 -17.26 -13.95
CA VAL A 582 -13.65 -18.58 -13.63
C VAL A 582 -13.02 -19.11 -12.34
N TRP A 583 -13.85 -19.62 -11.45
CA TRP A 583 -13.44 -20.29 -10.21
C TRP A 583 -14.21 -21.59 -10.02
N ASN A 584 -13.50 -22.67 -9.73
CA ASN A 584 -14.06 -24.04 -9.63
C ASN A 584 -14.92 -24.45 -10.85
N GLY A 585 -14.49 -24.02 -12.04
CA GLY A 585 -15.20 -24.32 -13.30
C GLY A 585 -16.46 -23.49 -13.55
N VAL A 586 -16.77 -22.52 -12.66
CA VAL A 586 -17.93 -21.63 -12.79
C VAL A 586 -17.44 -20.21 -13.09
N SER A 587 -18.05 -19.54 -14.08
CA SER A 587 -17.82 -18.12 -14.33
C SER A 587 -18.49 -17.31 -13.23
N ILE A 588 -17.66 -16.64 -12.41
CA ILE A 588 -18.13 -15.81 -11.30
C ILE A 588 -18.09 -14.31 -11.63
N VAL A 589 -17.43 -13.94 -12.72
CA VAL A 589 -17.45 -12.61 -13.33
C VAL A 589 -17.55 -12.79 -14.84
N ASN A 590 -18.50 -12.11 -15.46
CA ASN A 590 -18.61 -12.04 -16.91
C ASN A 590 -19.24 -10.71 -17.32
N ILE A 591 -18.41 -9.69 -17.49
CA ILE A 591 -18.83 -8.30 -17.70
C ILE A 591 -18.22 -7.75 -18.98
N SER A 592 -19.02 -7.01 -19.76
CA SER A 592 -18.52 -6.38 -20.98
C SER A 592 -17.53 -5.26 -20.68
N ARG A 593 -16.52 -5.13 -21.53
CA ARG A 593 -15.53 -4.04 -21.42
C ARG A 593 -16.17 -2.65 -21.52
N GLU A 594 -17.16 -2.52 -22.37
CA GLU A 594 -17.91 -1.27 -22.55
C GLU A 594 -18.56 -0.81 -21.23
N PHE A 595 -19.19 -1.74 -20.50
CA PHE A 595 -19.80 -1.43 -19.22
C PHE A 595 -18.76 -1.04 -18.16
N LEU A 596 -17.67 -1.79 -18.03
CA LEU A 596 -16.59 -1.45 -17.08
C LEU A 596 -15.99 -0.06 -17.37
N ASN A 597 -15.77 0.26 -18.64
CA ASN A 597 -15.16 1.52 -19.08
C ASN A 597 -16.15 2.71 -19.02
N SER A 598 -17.46 2.48 -18.75
CA SER A 598 -18.43 3.56 -18.58
C SER A 598 -18.18 4.40 -17.34
N ASN A 599 -17.48 3.85 -16.35
CA ASN A 599 -17.19 4.48 -15.06
C ASN A 599 -18.46 4.83 -14.23
N GLY A 600 -19.58 4.14 -14.45
CA GLY A 600 -20.81 4.31 -13.69
C GLY A 600 -21.63 5.53 -14.08
N ALA A 601 -22.56 5.93 -13.21
CA ALA A 601 -23.47 7.05 -13.45
C ALA A 601 -22.71 8.39 -13.41
N GLU A 602 -23.08 9.31 -14.31
CA GLU A 602 -22.55 10.68 -14.29
C GLU A 602 -22.92 11.39 -12.99
N LYS A 603 -21.98 12.19 -12.46
CA LYS A 603 -22.16 12.99 -11.25
C LYS A 603 -22.15 14.47 -11.62
N HIS A 604 -23.07 15.24 -11.03
CA HIS A 604 -23.27 16.64 -11.32
C HIS A 604 -23.29 17.46 -10.05
N GLN A 605 -22.74 18.67 -10.09
CA GLN A 605 -22.75 19.60 -8.96
C GLN A 605 -22.72 21.06 -9.40
N ASN A 606 -23.45 21.91 -8.68
CA ASN A 606 -23.29 23.35 -8.74
C ASN A 606 -22.24 23.81 -7.72
N VAL A 607 -21.45 24.81 -8.06
CA VAL A 607 -20.35 25.33 -7.23
C VAL A 607 -20.48 26.81 -7.03
N HIS A 608 -20.38 27.24 -5.77
CA HIS A 608 -20.26 28.62 -5.39
C HIS A 608 -18.94 28.85 -4.64
N VAL A 609 -18.09 29.71 -5.19
CA VAL A 609 -16.81 30.08 -4.58
C VAL A 609 -16.97 31.45 -3.93
N GLU A 610 -17.09 31.44 -2.62
CA GLU A 610 -17.20 32.68 -1.83
C GLU A 610 -15.87 33.46 -1.84
N LYS A 611 -15.95 34.76 -1.59
CA LYS A 611 -14.76 35.60 -1.45
C LYS A 611 -13.92 35.13 -0.28
N GLY A 612 -12.64 34.85 -0.54
CA GLY A 612 -11.70 34.43 0.48
C GLY A 612 -11.49 35.46 1.60
N SER A 613 -11.26 34.98 2.81
CA SER A 613 -10.85 35.85 3.94
C SER A 613 -9.41 36.32 3.75
N VAL A 614 -9.14 37.54 4.19
CA VAL A 614 -7.75 38.06 4.23
C VAL A 614 -6.95 37.24 5.24
N TRP A 615 -5.84 36.64 4.79
CA TRP A 615 -4.91 35.94 5.68
C TRP A 615 -4.39 36.88 6.76
N GLN A 616 -4.51 36.46 8.00
CA GLN A 616 -3.98 37.17 9.16
C GLN A 616 -2.73 36.48 9.67
N PRO A 617 -1.61 37.17 9.88
CA PRO A 617 -0.40 36.57 10.43
C PRO A 617 -0.69 35.93 11.79
N GLN A 618 -0.38 34.65 11.94
CA GLN A 618 -0.61 33.85 13.15
C GLN A 618 -0.01 34.49 14.40
N TRP A 619 1.07 35.28 14.25
CA TRP A 619 1.81 35.90 15.34
C TRP A 619 1.65 37.43 15.36
N ALA A 620 0.52 37.96 14.89
CA ALA A 620 0.22 39.38 14.98
C ALA A 620 0.25 39.87 16.44
N GLY A 621 0.80 41.03 16.68
CA GLY A 621 0.91 41.58 18.02
C GLY A 621 2.11 41.14 18.86
N LEU A 622 2.87 40.12 18.45
CA LEU A 622 4.09 39.69 19.12
C LEU A 622 5.29 40.60 18.77
N THR A 623 6.23 40.75 19.70
CA THR A 623 7.54 41.40 19.44
C THR A 623 8.37 40.53 18.50
N PHE A 624 9.39 41.09 17.86
CA PHE A 624 10.28 40.32 16.96
C PHE A 624 10.88 39.08 17.63
N SER A 625 11.40 39.20 18.85
CA SER A 625 11.98 38.06 19.60
C SER A 625 10.93 36.96 19.88
N GLN A 626 9.69 37.35 20.21
CA GLN A 626 8.59 36.41 20.43
C GLN A 626 8.17 35.73 19.13
N LYS A 627 8.10 36.47 18.01
CA LYS A 627 7.84 35.90 16.68
C LYS A 627 8.89 34.88 16.27
N MET A 628 10.18 35.19 16.46
CA MET A 628 11.28 34.27 16.17
C MET A 628 11.17 32.99 17.00
N LYS A 629 10.88 33.09 18.31
CA LYS A 629 10.70 31.91 19.17
C LYS A 629 9.50 31.07 18.75
N ALA A 630 8.36 31.74 18.45
CA ALA A 630 7.16 31.04 17.99
C ALA A 630 7.42 30.32 16.66
N MET A 631 8.07 30.99 15.72
CA MET A 631 8.40 30.43 14.40
C MET A 631 9.30 29.19 14.49
N VAL A 632 10.42 29.26 15.23
CA VAL A 632 11.34 28.12 15.34
C VAL A 632 10.80 27.00 16.22
N GLY A 633 9.80 27.28 17.03
CA GLY A 633 9.06 26.30 17.83
C GLY A 633 7.87 25.67 17.12
N ASP A 634 7.44 26.21 15.97
CA ASP A 634 6.35 25.67 15.16
C ASP A 634 6.78 24.36 14.50
N LEU A 635 5.96 23.31 14.60
CA LEU A 635 6.25 21.99 14.04
C LEU A 635 6.48 22.01 12.52
N ASN A 636 5.85 22.96 11.81
CA ASN A 636 6.03 23.12 10.36
C ASN A 636 7.32 23.85 9.97
N VAL A 637 7.97 24.53 10.92
CA VAL A 637 9.17 25.36 10.70
C VAL A 637 10.40 24.80 11.38
N CYS A 638 10.26 24.09 12.50
CA CYS A 638 11.38 23.51 13.24
C CYS A 638 12.17 22.50 12.38
N SER A 639 13.41 22.21 12.80
CA SER A 639 14.28 21.27 12.09
C SER A 639 13.61 19.89 11.98
N LYS A 640 13.63 19.33 10.77
CA LYS A 640 13.19 17.94 10.47
C LYS A 640 14.33 16.93 10.63
N LYS A 641 15.47 17.31 11.20
CA LYS A 641 16.62 16.42 11.35
C LYS A 641 16.28 15.12 12.08
N GLY A 642 15.55 15.20 13.21
CA GLY A 642 15.16 14.03 13.97
C GLY A 642 14.19 13.09 13.21
N LEU A 643 13.41 13.60 12.26
CA LEU A 643 12.60 12.79 11.34
C LEU A 643 13.49 12.15 10.28
N SER A 644 14.36 12.92 9.63
CA SER A 644 15.25 12.44 8.57
C SER A 644 16.23 11.36 9.07
N GLU A 645 16.72 11.46 10.30
CA GLU A 645 17.62 10.47 10.92
C GLU A 645 16.97 9.10 11.20
N ARG A 646 15.65 8.98 11.05
CA ARG A 646 14.94 7.69 11.09
C ARG A 646 15.11 6.87 9.81
N PHE A 647 15.64 7.48 8.75
CA PHE A 647 15.84 6.87 7.44
C PHE A 647 17.32 6.76 7.14
N ASP A 648 17.73 5.56 6.70
CA ASP A 648 19.09 5.37 6.23
C ASP A 648 19.23 5.88 4.80
N SER A 649 19.77 7.09 4.66
CA SER A 649 20.01 7.70 3.35
C SER A 649 21.22 7.12 2.61
N THR A 650 21.98 6.22 3.23
CA THR A 650 23.15 5.57 2.63
C THR A 650 22.86 4.19 2.05
N ILE A 651 21.75 3.59 2.42
CA ILE A 651 21.40 2.22 1.99
C ILE A 651 21.38 2.12 0.45
N GLY A 652 21.90 1.02 -0.08
CA GLY A 652 22.00 0.80 -1.53
C GLY A 652 23.14 1.56 -2.22
N ALA A 653 23.85 2.45 -1.52
CA ALA A 653 25.00 3.22 -1.98
C ALA A 653 24.77 4.06 -3.25
N ALA A 654 23.51 4.46 -3.52
CA ALA A 654 23.12 5.26 -4.68
C ALA A 654 22.94 6.76 -4.37
N THR A 655 22.97 7.16 -3.09
CA THR A 655 22.78 8.55 -2.68
C THR A 655 24.08 9.35 -2.87
N VAL A 656 24.01 10.42 -3.64
CA VAL A 656 25.15 11.33 -3.91
C VAL A 656 25.18 12.48 -2.90
N LEU A 657 24.04 13.12 -2.67
CA LEU A 657 23.86 14.20 -1.71
C LEU A 657 23.04 13.71 -0.53
N MET A 658 23.61 13.82 0.67
CA MET A 658 23.00 13.31 1.90
C MET A 658 22.18 14.40 2.59
N PRO A 659 20.98 14.10 3.11
CA PRO A 659 20.29 14.97 4.05
C PRO A 659 21.21 15.32 5.22
N PHE A 660 21.22 16.57 5.62
CA PHE A 660 22.10 17.09 6.69
C PHE A 660 23.59 16.75 6.46
N GLY A 661 24.03 16.82 5.20
CA GLY A 661 25.42 16.61 4.81
C GLY A 661 26.33 17.76 5.22
N GLY A 662 27.59 17.70 4.75
CA GLY A 662 28.63 18.66 5.05
C GLY A 662 29.33 18.36 6.38
N ALA A 663 30.42 19.10 6.64
CA ALA A 663 31.33 18.85 7.78
C ALA A 663 30.62 18.94 9.15
N TYR A 664 29.60 19.76 9.27
CA TYR A 664 28.86 19.99 10.53
C TYR A 664 27.52 19.28 10.61
N GLN A 665 27.09 18.58 9.54
CA GLN A 665 25.81 17.89 9.46
C GLN A 665 24.59 18.76 9.82
N LEU A 666 24.64 20.06 9.44
CA LEU A 666 23.60 21.05 9.78
C LEU A 666 22.82 21.51 8.55
N THR A 667 23.31 21.25 7.35
CA THR A 667 22.67 21.74 6.12
C THR A 667 21.60 20.76 5.69
N PRO A 668 20.31 21.17 5.65
CA PRO A 668 19.28 20.33 5.08
C PRO A 668 19.51 20.22 3.56
N GLN A 669 20.04 19.10 3.13
CA GLN A 669 20.26 18.78 1.72
C GLN A 669 19.06 17.97 1.24
N ASN A 670 18.31 18.50 0.31
CA ASN A 670 17.13 17.84 -0.26
C ASN A 670 17.33 17.51 -1.75
N ALA A 671 18.58 17.48 -2.22
CA ALA A 671 18.89 17.04 -3.55
C ALA A 671 19.31 15.56 -3.57
N MET A 672 18.89 14.88 -4.59
CA MET A 672 19.15 13.45 -4.80
C MET A 672 19.98 13.25 -6.06
#